data_0fa76bd98dee125dd452bfac193110b2
#
_entry.id   0fa76bd98dee125dd452bfac193110b2
#
_cell.length_a   1.000
_cell.length_b   1.000
_cell.length_c   1.000
_cell.angle_alpha   90.00
_cell.angle_beta   90.00
_cell.angle_gamma   90.00
#
_symmetry.space_group_name_H-M   'P 1'
#
loop_
_entity.id
_entity.type
_entity.pdbx_description
1 polymer ?
#
loop_
_entity_poly.entity_id
_entity_poly.type
_entity_poly.pdbx_seq_one_letter_code
_entity_poly.pdbx_strand_id
1 'polypeptide(L)'
;MYVGTYLDRRLNKLFVSERINGQRCTTEYPLVLEYYIEDENGYYEGTNGKKLKKLTYDSALQTNSLLKQYKESGIKTYELGFNLTNKVLYKYYNGCKAPDYHKSFFDIEVDRKGFEYLNVKQLVDKACCPINAISIYNDWQDAEFTLMLCPENIPFDEAKKICSEFENTVLFKDEKDLLNGMLLLFEDSDCLVGYNSKYFDIPYIIRRIENVLGKGESKRLNVWPVEMNPIEKTNAFGDVNIVYDLYGKLSVDYLELYKKHERGKKDSYKLDNIAELELGERKVQHDESLDDMYRERYADFIKYNRQDTLLVKKLDDKLKYINIHNRQCHSICCTYEATMGTVAWVDQASINSCHEINQYIQDRDETKGQEFQGIIPPGAYVPTPITGLHKDIMSFDMASLYPNTCIALNMSSESIVGQVRLTLTKPYLFQKIEENELYTKKMDKTPDWGAAWGDEWGVLEYREIMNQTDTPLILDIEGGGSVQKTAKELHDIIFADGSNLCISGFGTIFRTDKDGRVSAIFKQWYSERKQFKKKMGHFEDLEAGVKIEDESLLEQLKDVQHTPSEENKEYDVKALKELVEGKDVEKIKQFMKDNDLELSNDGRIVSQHIKYFKEQVEYWDVEQYLKKINLNSSYGTLLNSSSTFYDFRFGSSITMTGRLVWKHLASKTNELISGTYEYNGSAIRTGDTDSCYASIDSDDFRRLHPDFDYSKENIIQFADSVGKEVNDSFPQYMIDKFHCTPEGAAREGAAREVVASRALICGKKRYAMMVYDKDGYRQDINGKPGKAKIMGIQVARSDVHPLVKELLKKMLNSVLTDGSKEKLVELMRDFGNNDWGNLKAWEKGTPRTCNKLDAYTKEYNQTGKCSVGQVMASINGIE
;
A
#
# COMPACT_ATOMS: atom_id res chain seq x y z
N MET A 1 9.67 -4.27 24.63
CA MET A 1 9.31 -4.50 23.22
C MET A 1 10.48 -4.08 22.36
N TYR A 2 10.81 -4.84 21.31
CA TYR A 2 12.00 -4.56 20.51
C TYR A 2 11.86 -3.29 19.66
N VAL A 3 13.00 -2.64 19.45
CA VAL A 3 13.15 -1.47 18.58
C VAL A 3 13.98 -1.83 17.38
N GLY A 4 15.25 -2.19 17.62
CA GLY A 4 16.21 -2.56 16.61
C GLY A 4 17.06 -3.74 17.05
N THR A 5 17.76 -4.34 16.11
CA THR A 5 18.53 -5.57 16.34
C THR A 5 19.95 -5.48 15.78
N TYR A 6 20.83 -6.34 16.31
CA TYR A 6 22.13 -6.62 15.71
C TYR A 6 22.40 -8.12 15.75
N LEU A 7 22.58 -8.74 14.60
CA LEU A 7 22.85 -10.17 14.44
C LEU A 7 24.36 -10.42 14.40
N ASP A 8 24.90 -11.05 15.42
CA ASP A 8 26.28 -11.56 15.41
C ASP A 8 26.31 -13.07 15.15
N ARG A 9 26.64 -13.42 13.89
CA ARG A 9 26.73 -14.83 13.46
C ARG A 9 27.95 -15.59 14.04
N ARG A 10 28.98 -14.88 14.50
CA ARG A 10 30.17 -15.49 15.11
C ARG A 10 29.91 -15.91 16.55
N LEU A 11 29.20 -15.07 17.29
CA LEU A 11 28.77 -15.35 18.65
C LEU A 11 27.48 -16.20 18.73
N ASN A 12 26.81 -16.46 17.60
CA ASN A 12 25.50 -17.09 17.56
C ASN A 12 24.45 -16.36 18.43
N LYS A 13 24.49 -15.03 18.44
CA LYS A 13 23.60 -14.19 19.25
C LYS A 13 22.89 -13.14 18.42
N LEU A 14 21.66 -12.86 18.85
CA LEU A 14 20.91 -11.66 18.45
C LEU A 14 20.92 -10.68 19.62
N PHE A 15 21.44 -9.50 19.40
CA PHE A 15 21.32 -8.37 20.32
C PHE A 15 20.08 -7.58 19.97
N VAL A 16 19.26 -7.27 20.96
CA VAL A 16 17.99 -6.58 20.78
C VAL A 16 17.97 -5.32 21.65
N SER A 17 17.70 -4.18 21.04
CA SER A 17 17.37 -2.93 21.73
C SER A 17 15.87 -2.91 21.97
N GLU A 18 15.46 -2.62 23.18
CA GLU A 18 14.08 -2.64 23.63
C GLU A 18 13.68 -1.30 24.25
N ARG A 19 12.39 -0.93 24.14
CA ARG A 19 11.78 0.17 24.90
C ARG A 19 10.75 -0.42 25.86
N ILE A 20 10.99 -0.26 27.15
CA ILE A 20 10.14 -0.80 28.22
C ILE A 20 9.82 0.33 29.18
N ASN A 21 8.55 0.69 29.31
CA ASN A 21 8.08 1.81 30.14
C ASN A 21 8.87 3.11 29.90
N GLY A 22 9.12 3.45 28.63
CA GLY A 22 9.86 4.64 28.22
C GLY A 22 11.38 4.54 28.38
N GLN A 23 11.92 3.45 28.93
CA GLN A 23 13.37 3.26 29.10
C GLN A 23 13.95 2.32 28.06
N ARG A 24 15.14 2.65 27.53
CA ARG A 24 15.88 1.74 26.67
C ARG A 24 16.57 0.64 27.51
N CYS A 25 16.35 -0.60 27.07
CA CYS A 25 17.03 -1.78 27.59
C CYS A 25 17.71 -2.51 26.43
N THR A 26 18.70 -3.35 26.72
CA THR A 26 19.34 -4.23 25.75
C THR A 26 19.33 -5.66 26.25
N THR A 27 18.94 -6.59 25.37
CA THR A 27 18.87 -8.02 25.71
C THR A 27 19.62 -8.82 24.65
N GLU A 28 20.25 -9.93 25.08
CA GLU A 28 20.96 -10.86 24.20
C GLU A 28 20.22 -12.19 24.16
N TYR A 29 19.93 -12.67 22.95
CA TYR A 29 19.30 -13.97 22.75
C TYR A 29 20.18 -14.91 21.95
N PRO A 30 20.23 -16.21 22.29
CA PRO A 30 20.86 -17.21 21.45
C PRO A 30 20.07 -17.36 20.13
N LEU A 31 20.78 -17.60 19.03
CA LEU A 31 20.13 -17.86 17.76
C LEU A 31 19.39 -19.19 17.76
N VAL A 32 18.28 -19.25 17.03
CA VAL A 32 17.50 -20.47 16.79
C VAL A 32 18.10 -21.20 15.61
N LEU A 33 19.08 -22.08 15.90
CA LEU A 33 19.83 -22.86 14.90
C LEU A 33 19.19 -24.24 14.69
N GLU A 34 17.90 -24.22 14.33
CA GLU A 34 17.07 -25.40 14.13
C GLU A 34 16.56 -25.44 12.70
N TYR A 35 16.43 -26.64 12.14
CA TYR A 35 15.84 -26.92 10.84
C TYR A 35 15.30 -28.34 10.80
N TYR A 36 14.62 -28.71 9.70
CA TYR A 36 13.99 -30.00 9.60
C TYR A 36 14.29 -30.64 8.24
N ILE A 37 14.22 -31.97 8.21
CA ILE A 37 14.32 -32.81 7.01
C ILE A 37 13.18 -33.83 7.01
N GLU A 38 12.81 -34.35 5.85
CA GLU A 38 11.81 -35.42 5.73
C GLU A 38 12.32 -36.71 6.40
N ASP A 39 11.51 -37.33 7.23
CA ASP A 39 11.78 -38.59 7.93
C ASP A 39 10.44 -39.28 8.26
N GLU A 40 10.26 -40.53 7.81
CA GLU A 40 9.00 -41.28 8.01
C GLU A 40 8.65 -41.45 9.49
N ASN A 41 9.64 -41.47 10.38
CA ASN A 41 9.48 -41.56 11.82
C ASN A 41 9.49 -40.17 12.50
N GLY A 42 9.47 -39.09 11.73
CA GLY A 42 9.49 -37.74 12.22
C GLY A 42 8.26 -37.38 13.05
N TYR A 43 8.47 -36.54 14.07
CA TYR A 43 7.39 -36.06 14.95
C TYR A 43 6.70 -34.80 14.42
N TYR A 44 7.42 -33.99 13.66
CA TYR A 44 6.93 -32.72 13.14
C TYR A 44 6.26 -32.90 11.78
N GLU A 45 5.46 -31.91 11.35
CA GLU A 45 4.75 -31.96 10.05
C GLU A 45 5.16 -30.76 9.19
N GLY A 46 5.46 -31.02 7.93
CA GLY A 46 5.61 -29.98 6.90
C GLY A 46 4.27 -29.51 6.37
N THR A 47 4.21 -28.30 5.81
CA THR A 47 2.96 -27.77 5.17
C THR A 47 2.45 -28.69 4.06
N ASN A 48 3.33 -29.48 3.44
CA ASN A 48 3.03 -30.50 2.44
C ASN A 48 2.54 -31.85 3.03
N GLY A 49 2.33 -31.93 4.34
CA GLY A 49 1.89 -33.15 5.05
C GLY A 49 2.98 -34.20 5.25
N LYS A 50 4.25 -33.90 4.90
CA LYS A 50 5.37 -34.82 5.14
C LYS A 50 5.77 -34.81 6.61
N LYS A 51 6.10 -35.98 7.15
CA LYS A 51 6.70 -36.06 8.50
C LYS A 51 8.13 -35.58 8.48
N LEU A 52 8.50 -34.84 9.52
CA LEU A 52 9.78 -34.16 9.62
C LEU A 52 10.50 -34.53 10.91
N LYS A 53 11.83 -34.65 10.80
CA LYS A 53 12.75 -34.77 11.92
C LYS A 53 13.47 -33.46 12.13
N LYS A 54 13.49 -32.98 13.37
CA LYS A 54 14.22 -31.77 13.78
C LYS A 54 15.71 -32.05 13.91
N LEU A 55 16.51 -31.17 13.38
CA LEU A 55 17.96 -31.14 13.49
C LEU A 55 18.42 -29.77 13.97
N THR A 56 19.63 -29.72 14.51
CA THR A 56 20.32 -28.50 14.96
C THR A 56 21.70 -28.41 14.33
N TYR A 57 22.25 -27.22 14.26
CA TYR A 57 23.63 -26.97 13.83
C TYR A 57 24.33 -25.99 14.77
N ASP A 58 25.66 -26.02 14.81
CA ASP A 58 26.44 -25.38 15.88
C ASP A 58 26.73 -23.90 15.63
N SER A 59 26.70 -23.46 14.38
CA SER A 59 27.09 -22.10 14.02
C SER A 59 26.29 -21.54 12.86
N ALA A 60 25.80 -20.32 13.04
CA ALA A 60 25.10 -19.56 12.01
C ALA A 60 25.94 -19.33 10.74
N LEU A 61 27.26 -19.46 10.82
CA LEU A 61 28.18 -19.42 9.68
C LEU A 61 28.04 -20.63 8.74
N GLN A 62 27.51 -21.75 9.26
CA GLN A 62 27.34 -22.99 8.49
C GLN A 62 26.09 -23.02 7.62
N THR A 63 25.14 -22.07 7.80
CA THR A 63 23.84 -22.07 7.11
C THR A 63 23.99 -22.28 5.59
N ASN A 64 24.79 -21.46 4.93
CA ASN A 64 24.95 -21.52 3.46
C ASN A 64 25.64 -22.80 2.99
N SER A 65 26.62 -23.33 3.74
CA SER A 65 27.32 -24.58 3.40
C SER A 65 26.39 -25.78 3.56
N LEU A 66 25.56 -25.81 4.61
CA LEU A 66 24.55 -26.86 4.82
C LEU A 66 23.47 -26.82 3.72
N LEU A 67 22.93 -25.64 3.38
CA LEU A 67 21.98 -25.51 2.26
C LEU A 67 22.57 -26.07 0.95
N LYS A 68 23.82 -25.72 0.65
CA LYS A 68 24.50 -26.23 -0.55
C LYS A 68 24.67 -27.75 -0.49
N GLN A 69 25.12 -28.29 0.62
CA GLN A 69 25.32 -29.73 0.81
C GLN A 69 24.03 -30.53 0.63
N TYR A 70 22.94 -30.10 1.25
CA TYR A 70 21.64 -30.74 1.13
C TYR A 70 21.08 -30.65 -0.30
N LYS A 71 21.23 -29.50 -0.95
CA LYS A 71 20.84 -29.31 -2.36
C LYS A 71 21.60 -30.29 -3.29
N GLU A 72 22.91 -30.43 -3.11
CA GLU A 72 23.75 -31.38 -3.88
C GLU A 72 23.35 -32.85 -3.61
N SER A 73 22.86 -33.14 -2.41
CA SER A 73 22.42 -34.49 -2.03
C SER A 73 20.96 -34.77 -2.39
N GLY A 74 20.22 -33.80 -2.95
CA GLY A 74 18.81 -33.93 -3.30
C GLY A 74 17.87 -34.04 -2.09
N ILE A 75 18.34 -33.71 -0.87
CA ILE A 75 17.57 -33.75 0.35
C ILE A 75 16.88 -32.41 0.55
N LYS A 76 15.56 -32.43 0.73
CA LYS A 76 14.77 -31.24 1.02
C LYS A 76 14.93 -30.83 2.47
N THR A 77 15.25 -29.57 2.67
CA THR A 77 15.32 -28.96 4.00
C THR A 77 14.11 -28.05 4.25
N TYR A 78 13.81 -27.85 5.52
CA TYR A 78 12.73 -27.00 5.99
C TYR A 78 13.31 -26.00 6.99
N GLU A 79 13.12 -24.72 6.72
CA GLU A 79 13.53 -23.58 7.55
C GLU A 79 15.04 -23.44 7.86
N LEU A 80 15.89 -24.12 7.11
CA LEU A 80 17.35 -23.95 7.24
C LEU A 80 17.80 -22.57 6.71
N GLY A 81 17.22 -22.13 5.60
CA GLY A 81 17.51 -20.84 4.94
C GLY A 81 16.76 -19.63 5.50
N PHE A 82 15.94 -19.80 6.53
CA PHE A 82 15.09 -18.72 7.04
C PHE A 82 15.88 -17.67 7.83
N ASN A 83 15.33 -16.45 7.86
CA ASN A 83 15.95 -15.33 8.56
C ASN A 83 16.10 -15.61 10.07
N LEU A 84 17.35 -15.68 10.53
CA LEU A 84 17.68 -16.01 11.93
C LEU A 84 17.18 -14.94 12.91
N THR A 85 17.19 -13.65 12.53
CA THR A 85 16.65 -12.58 13.34
C THR A 85 15.16 -12.80 13.56
N ASN A 86 14.40 -13.07 12.49
CA ASN A 86 12.95 -13.27 12.58
C ASN A 86 12.59 -14.52 13.42
N LYS A 87 13.40 -15.61 13.32
CA LYS A 87 13.21 -16.79 14.17
C LYS A 87 13.32 -16.46 15.66
N VAL A 88 14.30 -15.63 16.01
CA VAL A 88 14.49 -15.18 17.43
C VAL A 88 13.36 -14.24 17.81
N LEU A 89 13.01 -13.26 16.99
CA LEU A 89 11.92 -12.33 17.27
C LEU A 89 10.59 -13.06 17.44
N TYR A 90 10.27 -14.03 16.59
CA TYR A 90 9.07 -14.84 16.76
C TYR A 90 9.07 -15.62 18.08
N LYS A 91 10.19 -16.25 18.43
CA LYS A 91 10.31 -17.06 19.64
C LYS A 91 10.08 -16.28 20.92
N TYR A 92 10.54 -15.02 20.99
CA TYR A 92 10.55 -14.26 22.24
C TYR A 92 9.56 -13.08 22.27
N TYR A 93 9.06 -12.61 21.11
CA TYR A 93 8.21 -11.42 21.02
C TYR A 93 6.85 -11.66 20.36
N ASN A 94 6.51 -12.91 19.99
CA ASN A 94 5.21 -13.19 19.41
C ASN A 94 4.08 -12.83 20.40
N GLY A 95 3.08 -12.09 19.91
CA GLY A 95 1.97 -11.56 20.71
C GLY A 95 2.29 -10.32 21.56
N CYS A 96 3.52 -9.80 21.49
CA CYS A 96 3.87 -8.54 22.14
C CYS A 96 3.33 -7.32 21.37
N LYS A 97 2.89 -6.29 22.10
CA LYS A 97 2.46 -5.01 21.49
C LYS A 97 3.68 -4.22 21.02
N ALA A 98 3.49 -3.38 19.99
CA ALA A 98 4.51 -2.44 19.56
C ALA A 98 4.79 -1.38 20.66
N PRO A 99 6.05 -0.99 20.89
CA PRO A 99 6.39 0.10 21.80
C PRO A 99 6.12 1.46 21.14
N ASP A 100 5.99 2.49 21.95
CA ASP A 100 6.08 3.85 21.45
C ASP A 100 7.57 4.19 21.27
N TYR A 101 7.97 4.50 20.05
CA TYR A 101 9.35 4.85 19.74
C TYR A 101 9.68 6.28 20.15
N HIS A 102 10.87 6.48 20.70
CA HIS A 102 11.48 7.80 20.79
C HIS A 102 12.00 8.23 19.40
N LYS A 103 11.30 9.15 18.74
CA LYS A 103 11.62 9.59 17.38
C LYS A 103 12.34 10.93 17.41
N SER A 104 13.52 11.03 16.80
CA SER A 104 14.20 12.28 16.49
C SER A 104 14.01 12.61 15.02
N PHE A 105 13.18 13.60 14.75
CA PHE A 105 13.09 14.21 13.40
C PHE A 105 14.25 15.16 13.25
N PHE A 106 14.97 15.09 12.14
CA PHE A 106 16.17 15.89 11.96
C PHE A 106 16.42 16.27 10.50
N ASP A 107 17.14 17.36 10.33
CA ASP A 107 17.64 17.87 9.06
C ASP A 107 19.01 18.51 9.25
N ILE A 108 19.92 18.36 8.27
CA ILE A 108 21.25 18.94 8.32
C ILE A 108 21.45 19.90 7.14
N GLU A 109 22.20 20.99 7.41
CA GLU A 109 22.70 21.85 6.37
C GLU A 109 24.23 21.82 6.35
N VAL A 110 24.82 21.98 5.16
CA VAL A 110 26.27 21.91 4.96
C VAL A 110 26.77 23.14 4.25
N ASP A 111 27.88 23.71 4.71
CA ASP A 111 28.54 24.85 4.10
C ASP A 111 29.35 24.44 2.86
N ARG A 112 28.83 24.72 1.68
CA ARG A 112 29.43 24.32 0.40
C ARG A 112 30.37 25.35 -0.20
N LYS A 113 30.63 26.47 0.49
CA LYS A 113 31.48 27.53 -0.03
C LYS A 113 32.86 26.99 -0.43
N GLY A 114 33.22 27.18 -1.69
CA GLY A 114 34.46 26.65 -2.29
C GLY A 114 34.39 25.24 -2.81
N PHE A 115 33.24 24.58 -2.65
CA PHE A 115 32.96 23.18 -3.09
C PHE A 115 31.70 23.07 -3.96
N GLU A 116 31.20 24.17 -4.50
CA GLU A 116 29.97 24.25 -5.31
C GLU A 116 30.05 23.38 -6.57
N TYR A 117 31.25 23.05 -7.04
CA TYR A 117 31.51 22.16 -8.18
C TYR A 117 31.23 20.69 -7.90
N LEU A 118 31.09 20.30 -6.63
CA LEU A 118 30.77 18.92 -6.27
C LEU A 118 29.29 18.62 -6.49
N ASN A 119 28.99 17.54 -7.20
CA ASN A 119 27.62 17.03 -7.23
C ASN A 119 27.27 16.34 -5.89
N VAL A 120 25.96 16.09 -5.65
CA VAL A 120 25.47 15.53 -4.39
C VAL A 120 26.18 14.23 -4.01
N LYS A 121 26.40 13.32 -4.97
CA LYS A 121 27.10 12.06 -4.70
C LYS A 121 28.54 12.30 -4.26
N GLN A 122 29.28 13.15 -4.97
CA GLN A 122 30.65 13.50 -4.60
C GLN A 122 30.73 14.21 -3.25
N LEU A 123 29.74 15.03 -2.94
CA LEU A 123 29.62 15.70 -1.65
C LEU A 123 29.45 14.69 -0.52
N VAL A 124 28.55 13.74 -0.66
CA VAL A 124 28.33 12.64 0.31
C VAL A 124 29.57 11.76 0.39
N ASP A 125 30.17 11.40 -0.74
CA ASP A 125 31.34 10.50 -0.79
C ASP A 125 32.55 11.09 -0.09
N LYS A 126 32.79 12.39 -0.20
CA LYS A 126 33.93 13.09 0.41
C LYS A 126 33.60 13.59 1.82
N ALA A 127 32.37 14.00 2.09
CA ALA A 127 31.93 14.69 3.31
C ALA A 127 32.94 15.76 3.77
N CYS A 128 33.41 16.58 2.81
CA CYS A 128 34.47 17.56 3.06
C CYS A 128 33.96 18.88 3.60
N CYS A 129 32.68 19.22 3.38
CA CYS A 129 32.09 20.45 3.83
C CYS A 129 31.64 20.35 5.30
N PRO A 130 31.83 21.40 6.12
CA PRO A 130 31.35 21.41 7.50
C PRO A 130 29.80 21.34 7.55
N ILE A 131 29.28 20.64 8.55
CA ILE A 131 27.88 20.75 8.91
C ILE A 131 27.72 22.05 9.71
N ASN A 132 26.94 23.00 9.17
CA ASN A 132 26.79 24.32 9.75
C ASN A 132 25.45 24.51 10.51
N ALA A 133 24.47 23.64 10.31
CA ALA A 133 23.23 23.58 11.09
C ALA A 133 22.72 22.16 11.22
N ILE A 134 22.16 21.84 12.36
CA ILE A 134 21.40 20.62 12.60
C ILE A 134 20.18 20.99 13.42
N SER A 135 18.99 20.75 12.89
CA SER A 135 17.75 20.87 13.63
C SER A 135 17.26 19.48 14.03
N ILE A 136 16.83 19.29 15.28
CA ILE A 136 16.39 18.02 15.83
C ILE A 136 15.13 18.26 16.67
N TYR A 137 14.04 17.57 16.33
CA TYR A 137 12.83 17.54 17.15
C TYR A 137 12.71 16.16 17.82
N ASN A 138 12.80 16.10 19.13
CA ASN A 138 12.63 14.90 19.92
C ASN A 138 11.17 14.78 20.38
N ASP A 139 10.40 13.85 19.82
CA ASP A 139 8.95 13.74 20.09
C ASP A 139 8.61 13.36 21.53
N TRP A 140 9.42 12.53 22.20
CA TRP A 140 9.21 12.17 23.61
C TRP A 140 9.49 13.29 24.60
N GLN A 141 10.21 14.34 24.17
CA GLN A 141 10.50 15.53 24.97
C GLN A 141 9.59 16.70 24.57
N ASP A 142 8.85 16.56 23.48
CA ASP A 142 8.09 17.63 22.81
C ASP A 142 8.94 18.90 22.64
N ALA A 143 10.19 18.73 22.22
CA ALA A 143 11.17 19.80 22.16
C ALA A 143 12.00 19.79 20.88
N GLU A 144 12.20 20.97 20.33
CA GLU A 144 13.07 21.22 19.19
C GLU A 144 14.40 21.80 19.66
N PHE A 145 15.50 21.25 19.17
CA PHE A 145 16.86 21.69 19.40
C PHE A 145 17.49 22.09 18.08
N THR A 146 18.28 23.17 18.07
CA THR A 146 19.03 23.57 16.89
C THR A 146 20.49 23.79 17.27
N LEU A 147 21.38 23.09 16.57
CA LEU A 147 22.83 23.20 16.76
C LEU A 147 23.40 23.99 15.59
N MET A 148 24.02 25.11 15.86
CA MET A 148 24.51 26.05 14.86
C MET A 148 26.04 26.23 14.94
N LEU A 149 26.70 26.16 13.82
CA LEU A 149 28.08 26.56 13.69
C LEU A 149 28.15 28.10 13.49
N CYS A 150 29.13 28.75 14.10
CA CYS A 150 29.28 30.18 13.94
C CYS A 150 29.84 30.52 12.55
N PRO A 151 29.16 31.35 11.74
CA PRO A 151 29.71 31.83 10.48
C PRO A 151 31.02 32.61 10.64
N GLU A 152 31.97 32.44 9.73
CA GLU A 152 33.28 33.12 9.78
C GLU A 152 33.19 34.67 9.76
N ASN A 153 32.16 35.20 9.10
CA ASN A 153 31.97 36.64 8.89
C ASN A 153 31.10 37.31 9.98
N ILE A 154 30.55 36.55 10.94
CA ILE A 154 29.75 37.10 12.05
C ILE A 154 30.52 36.89 13.35
N PRO A 155 30.71 37.94 14.18
CA PRO A 155 31.32 37.79 15.49
C PRO A 155 30.53 36.84 16.38
N PHE A 156 31.21 35.99 17.15
CA PHE A 156 30.58 34.94 17.96
C PHE A 156 29.50 35.45 18.91
N ASP A 157 29.75 36.61 19.54
CA ASP A 157 28.78 37.22 20.50
C ASP A 157 27.53 37.73 19.76
N GLU A 158 27.67 38.23 18.54
CA GLU A 158 26.57 38.64 17.70
C GLU A 158 25.75 37.42 17.21
N ALA A 159 26.40 36.37 16.68
CA ALA A 159 25.76 35.12 16.30
C ALA A 159 25.05 34.48 17.51
N LYS A 160 25.67 34.55 18.69
CA LYS A 160 25.06 34.03 19.93
C LYS A 160 23.80 34.80 20.32
N LYS A 161 23.78 36.11 20.11
CA LYS A 161 22.58 36.92 20.36
C LYS A 161 21.45 36.50 19.41
N ILE A 162 21.75 36.29 18.13
CA ILE A 162 20.77 35.85 17.16
C ILE A 162 20.23 34.46 17.54
N CYS A 163 21.11 33.50 17.87
CA CYS A 163 20.69 32.18 18.33
C CYS A 163 19.79 32.22 19.58
N SER A 164 20.01 33.17 20.48
CA SER A 164 19.22 33.32 21.72
C SER A 164 17.76 33.76 21.47
N GLU A 165 17.43 34.22 20.28
CA GLU A 165 16.06 34.53 19.87
C GLU A 165 15.24 33.24 19.56
N PHE A 166 15.91 32.11 19.41
CA PHE A 166 15.30 30.80 19.11
C PHE A 166 15.47 29.86 20.30
N GLU A 167 14.39 29.34 20.80
CA GLU A 167 14.41 28.41 21.93
C GLU A 167 15.28 27.19 21.62
N ASN A 168 16.02 26.71 22.64
CA ASN A 168 16.91 25.53 22.55
C ASN A 168 17.93 25.59 21.38
N THR A 169 18.39 26.78 21.01
CA THR A 169 19.39 26.94 19.96
C THR A 169 20.77 27.17 20.57
N VAL A 170 21.71 26.31 20.20
CA VAL A 170 23.09 26.32 20.73
C VAL A 170 24.07 26.64 19.64
N LEU A 171 24.91 27.67 19.88
CA LEU A 171 25.97 28.08 18.99
C LEU A 171 27.31 27.46 19.35
N PHE A 172 27.97 26.84 18.38
CA PHE A 172 29.29 26.24 18.52
C PHE A 172 30.36 27.05 17.76
N LYS A 173 31.58 27.04 18.29
CA LYS A 173 32.73 27.67 17.62
C LYS A 173 33.38 26.73 16.60
N ASP A 174 33.35 25.48 16.87
CA ASP A 174 33.90 24.44 15.99
C ASP A 174 32.92 23.28 15.78
N GLU A 175 33.09 22.60 14.67
CA GLU A 175 32.21 21.53 14.25
C GLU A 175 32.35 20.28 15.13
N LYS A 176 33.49 20.06 15.75
CA LYS A 176 33.72 18.90 16.63
C LYS A 176 32.77 18.92 17.80
N ASP A 177 32.57 20.07 18.42
CA ASP A 177 31.65 20.25 19.54
C ASP A 177 30.20 20.17 19.09
N LEU A 178 29.88 20.70 17.90
CA LEU A 178 28.54 20.56 17.29
C LEU A 178 28.18 19.10 17.05
N LEU A 179 29.08 18.30 16.45
CA LEU A 179 28.87 16.86 16.21
C LEU A 179 28.73 16.07 17.53
N ASN A 180 29.51 16.40 18.56
CA ASN A 180 29.33 15.80 19.89
C ASN A 180 27.97 16.14 20.51
N GLY A 181 27.51 17.39 20.37
CA GLY A 181 26.18 17.82 20.79
C GLY A 181 25.06 17.05 20.07
N MET A 182 25.19 16.87 18.76
CA MET A 182 24.26 16.04 17.96
C MET A 182 24.21 14.60 18.48
N LEU A 183 25.36 13.97 18.66
CA LEU A 183 25.45 12.59 19.15
C LEU A 183 24.78 12.41 20.53
N LEU A 184 24.89 13.43 21.40
CA LEU A 184 24.24 13.44 22.72
C LEU A 184 22.69 13.51 22.56
N LEU A 185 22.19 14.39 21.68
CA LEU A 185 20.75 14.52 21.44
C LEU A 185 20.14 13.24 20.81
N PHE A 186 20.93 12.50 20.03
CA PHE A 186 20.51 11.23 19.46
C PHE A 186 20.68 10.02 20.39
N GLU A 187 21.26 10.18 21.57
CA GLU A 187 21.61 9.04 22.42
C GLU A 187 20.40 8.17 22.74
N ASP A 188 19.30 8.75 23.21
CA ASP A 188 18.08 8.01 23.57
C ASP A 188 17.05 7.86 22.44
N SER A 189 17.39 8.27 21.20
CA SER A 189 16.51 8.10 20.03
C SER A 189 16.43 6.65 19.59
N ASP A 190 15.21 6.16 19.38
CA ASP A 190 14.96 4.86 18.76
C ASP A 190 14.95 4.96 17.23
N CYS A 191 14.40 6.05 16.72
CA CYS A 191 14.29 6.33 15.27
C CYS A 191 14.94 7.67 14.93
N LEU A 192 15.88 7.68 14.01
CA LEU A 192 16.37 8.87 13.34
C LEU A 192 15.57 9.06 12.07
N VAL A 193 14.75 10.13 12.01
CA VAL A 193 13.78 10.37 10.96
C VAL A 193 14.16 11.61 10.17
N GLY A 194 14.44 11.48 8.88
CA GLY A 194 14.70 12.63 8.01
C GLY A 194 13.99 12.47 6.66
N TYR A 195 14.06 13.48 5.82
CA TYR A 195 13.46 13.46 4.48
C TYR A 195 14.52 13.28 3.41
N ASN A 196 14.52 12.17 2.69
CA ASN A 196 15.61 11.71 1.80
C ASN A 196 16.93 11.43 2.55
N SER A 197 16.86 11.25 3.85
CA SER A 197 18.00 11.15 4.76
C SER A 197 18.84 9.89 4.55
N LYS A 198 18.27 8.83 4.02
CA LYS A 198 18.97 7.57 3.73
C LYS A 198 20.08 7.71 2.68
N TYR A 199 19.91 8.65 1.74
CA TYR A 199 20.84 8.86 0.63
C TYR A 199 21.69 10.13 0.77
N PHE A 200 21.36 11.00 1.73
CA PHE A 200 22.12 12.23 1.97
C PHE A 200 22.56 12.36 3.44
N ASP A 201 21.65 12.67 4.36
CA ASP A 201 21.99 13.07 5.72
C ASP A 201 22.73 11.98 6.50
N ILE A 202 22.21 10.77 6.55
CA ILE A 202 22.83 9.68 7.32
C ILE A 202 24.21 9.30 6.79
N PRO A 203 24.42 9.05 5.48
CA PRO A 203 25.75 8.80 4.95
C PRO A 203 26.70 9.98 5.14
N TYR A 204 26.20 11.20 5.04
CA TYR A 204 27.01 12.42 5.25
C TYR A 204 27.46 12.54 6.70
N ILE A 205 26.54 12.44 7.66
CA ILE A 205 26.82 12.47 9.10
C ILE A 205 27.86 11.42 9.47
N ILE A 206 27.68 10.17 9.05
CA ILE A 206 28.60 9.06 9.36
C ILE A 206 30.02 9.41 8.88
N ARG A 207 30.16 9.82 7.64
CA ARG A 207 31.47 10.16 7.08
C ARG A 207 32.05 11.43 7.67
N ARG A 208 31.19 12.40 7.97
CA ARG A 208 31.67 13.65 8.58
C ARG A 208 32.17 13.43 10.00
N ILE A 209 31.49 12.59 10.79
CA ILE A 209 31.99 12.13 12.10
C ILE A 209 33.38 11.47 11.96
N GLU A 210 33.56 10.55 11.00
CA GLU A 210 34.84 9.90 10.75
C GLU A 210 35.95 10.91 10.36
N ASN A 211 35.60 11.94 9.59
CA ASN A 211 36.55 12.96 9.15
C ASN A 211 36.93 13.93 10.26
N VAL A 212 36.01 14.29 11.17
CA VAL A 212 36.19 15.34 12.18
C VAL A 212 36.55 14.79 13.57
N LEU A 213 35.82 13.75 14.01
CA LEU A 213 36.04 13.16 15.33
C LEU A 213 37.07 12.03 15.29
N GLY A 214 37.24 11.36 14.15
CA GLY A 214 38.19 10.30 13.95
C GLY A 214 37.53 8.99 13.51
N LYS A 215 38.35 8.09 12.95
CA LYS A 215 37.89 6.77 12.47
C LYS A 215 37.27 5.97 13.60
N GLY A 216 36.11 5.34 13.31
CA GLY A 216 35.38 4.51 14.27
C GLY A 216 34.52 5.29 15.25
N GLU A 217 34.50 6.63 15.23
CA GLU A 217 33.63 7.42 16.13
C GLU A 217 32.17 7.38 15.65
N SER A 218 31.89 7.10 14.40
CA SER A 218 30.54 6.95 13.85
C SER A 218 29.74 5.83 14.53
N LYS A 219 30.40 4.83 15.10
CA LYS A 219 29.74 3.76 15.90
C LYS A 219 28.90 4.30 17.08
N ARG A 220 29.15 5.54 17.54
CA ARG A 220 28.35 6.21 18.58
C ARG A 220 26.90 6.48 18.17
N LEU A 221 26.58 6.41 16.89
CA LEU A 221 25.19 6.47 16.39
C LEU A 221 24.42 5.18 16.72
N ASN A 222 25.12 4.05 16.92
CA ASN A 222 24.52 2.76 17.26
C ASN A 222 24.24 2.64 18.76
N VAL A 223 23.41 1.67 19.13
CA VAL A 223 23.23 1.27 20.55
C VAL A 223 24.46 0.49 21.06
N TRP A 224 25.04 -0.32 20.21
CA TRP A 224 26.27 -1.07 20.50
C TRP A 224 27.45 -0.48 19.74
N PRO A 225 28.68 -0.53 20.28
CA PRO A 225 29.88 0.03 19.65
C PRO A 225 30.36 -0.82 18.47
N VAL A 226 29.50 -1.09 17.52
CA VAL A 226 29.76 -1.89 16.32
C VAL A 226 30.01 -0.96 15.15
N GLU A 227 31.02 -1.26 14.34
CA GLU A 227 31.33 -0.51 13.12
C GLU A 227 30.24 -0.71 12.07
N MET A 228 29.84 0.39 11.44
CA MET A 228 28.85 0.37 10.36
C MET A 228 29.55 0.08 9.04
N ASN A 229 29.03 -0.89 8.29
CA ASN A 229 29.53 -1.20 6.96
C ASN A 229 28.72 -0.47 5.88
N PRO A 230 29.40 0.12 4.87
CA PRO A 230 28.72 0.72 3.73
C PRO A 230 28.02 -0.39 2.91
N ILE A 231 26.77 -0.15 2.55
CA ILE A 231 25.97 -1.03 1.72
C ILE A 231 25.73 -0.34 0.38
N GLU A 232 26.16 -0.96 -0.70
CA GLU A 232 25.91 -0.46 -2.05
C GLU A 232 24.49 -0.81 -2.49
N LYS A 233 23.70 0.22 -2.86
CA LYS A 233 22.38 0.05 -3.48
C LYS A 233 22.38 0.67 -4.86
N THR A 234 22.08 -0.14 -5.87
CA THR A 234 21.94 0.34 -7.25
C THR A 234 20.49 0.73 -7.50
N ASN A 235 20.28 1.97 -7.95
CA ASN A 235 18.94 2.43 -8.32
C ASN A 235 18.53 1.89 -9.71
N ALA A 236 17.28 2.13 -10.11
CA ALA A 236 16.73 1.68 -11.39
C ALA A 236 17.47 2.26 -12.62
N PHE A 237 18.27 3.31 -12.44
CA PHE A 237 19.07 3.96 -13.49
C PHE A 237 20.52 3.48 -13.54
N GLY A 238 20.90 2.56 -12.64
CA GLY A 238 22.26 2.01 -12.56
C GLY A 238 23.22 2.84 -11.69
N ASP A 239 22.77 3.88 -11.02
CA ASP A 239 23.62 4.65 -10.09
C ASP A 239 23.76 3.86 -8.78
N VAL A 240 24.98 3.73 -8.32
CA VAL A 240 25.31 3.12 -7.02
C VAL A 240 25.31 4.19 -5.94
N ASN A 241 24.46 4.04 -4.94
CA ASN A 241 24.43 4.85 -3.74
C ASN A 241 24.91 4.04 -2.54
N ILE A 242 25.58 4.69 -1.61
CA ILE A 242 26.01 4.07 -0.35
C ILE A 242 25.02 4.42 0.74
N VAL A 243 24.53 3.41 1.44
CA VAL A 243 23.63 3.54 2.60
C VAL A 243 24.22 2.79 3.79
N TYR A 244 23.74 3.10 4.97
CA TYR A 244 24.17 2.46 6.22
C TYR A 244 22.97 2.02 7.03
N ASP A 245 23.10 0.84 7.66
CA ASP A 245 22.17 0.37 8.68
C ASP A 245 22.68 0.76 10.06
N LEU A 246 21.81 1.27 10.92
CA LEU A 246 22.11 1.54 12.32
C LEU A 246 21.79 0.30 13.16
N TYR A 247 22.65 -0.04 14.09
CA TYR A 247 22.47 -1.22 14.92
C TYR A 247 21.80 -0.87 16.26
N GLY A 248 20.59 -1.41 16.44
CA GLY A 248 19.76 -1.16 17.62
C GLY A 248 18.91 0.10 17.57
N LYS A 249 19.09 0.94 16.55
CA LYS A 249 18.25 2.09 16.21
C LYS A 249 17.74 1.95 14.79
N LEU A 250 16.72 2.71 14.43
CA LEU A 250 16.14 2.74 13.10
C LEU A 250 16.56 4.02 12.37
N SER A 251 16.94 3.89 11.10
CA SER A 251 17.09 5.02 10.19
C SER A 251 15.88 5.05 9.26
N VAL A 252 15.02 6.04 9.44
CA VAL A 252 13.73 6.14 8.75
C VAL A 252 13.75 7.30 7.76
N ASP A 253 13.71 6.98 6.48
CA ASP A 253 13.55 7.97 5.41
C ASP A 253 12.07 8.20 5.13
N TYR A 254 11.56 9.37 5.52
CA TYR A 254 10.14 9.68 5.38
C TYR A 254 9.69 9.79 3.92
N LEU A 255 10.58 10.14 2.99
CA LEU A 255 10.30 10.13 1.56
C LEU A 255 10.05 8.70 1.04
N GLU A 256 10.83 7.71 1.49
CA GLU A 256 10.59 6.30 1.14
C GLU A 256 9.25 5.80 1.69
N LEU A 257 8.91 6.15 2.95
CA LEU A 257 7.61 5.84 3.56
C LEU A 257 6.46 6.47 2.78
N TYR A 258 6.59 7.75 2.45
CA TYR A 258 5.55 8.47 1.70
C TYR A 258 5.31 7.82 0.34
N LYS A 259 6.37 7.53 -0.42
CA LYS A 259 6.28 6.86 -1.73
C LYS A 259 5.65 5.46 -1.64
N LYS A 260 5.88 4.74 -0.55
CA LYS A 260 5.30 3.41 -0.35
C LYS A 260 3.78 3.46 -0.15
N HIS A 261 3.26 4.48 0.51
CA HIS A 261 1.86 4.60 0.88
C HIS A 261 1.05 5.55 -0.02
N GLU A 262 1.71 6.25 -0.94
CA GLU A 262 1.03 7.22 -1.81
C GLU A 262 -0.06 6.59 -2.70
N ARG A 263 -1.13 7.34 -2.88
CA ARG A 263 -2.20 7.01 -3.83
C ARG A 263 -1.95 7.69 -5.18
N GLY A 264 -1.01 7.16 -5.95
CA GLY A 264 -0.64 7.70 -7.26
C GLY A 264 0.51 8.69 -7.22
N LYS A 265 1.26 8.75 -8.32
CA LYS A 265 2.47 9.56 -8.46
C LYS A 265 2.18 11.05 -8.28
N LYS A 266 3.06 11.74 -7.57
CA LYS A 266 3.01 13.19 -7.35
C LYS A 266 3.83 13.94 -8.41
N ASP A 267 3.54 15.21 -8.57
CA ASP A 267 4.25 16.12 -9.50
C ASP A 267 5.70 16.28 -9.09
N SER A 268 5.93 16.39 -7.80
CA SER A 268 7.25 16.47 -7.19
C SER A 268 7.22 15.81 -5.82
N TYR A 269 8.34 15.20 -5.46
CA TYR A 269 8.55 14.60 -4.14
C TYR A 269 9.47 15.46 -3.27
N LYS A 270 9.69 16.71 -3.62
CA LYS A 270 10.37 17.67 -2.73
C LYS A 270 9.52 17.89 -1.49
N LEU A 271 10.16 18.07 -0.35
CA LEU A 271 9.48 18.28 0.94
C LEU A 271 8.47 19.44 0.87
N ASP A 272 8.82 20.53 0.23
CA ASP A 272 7.94 21.69 0.02
C ASP A 272 6.60 21.31 -0.63
N ASN A 273 6.66 20.55 -1.72
CA ASN A 273 5.46 20.14 -2.45
C ASN A 273 4.60 19.12 -1.68
N ILE A 274 5.25 18.21 -0.97
CA ILE A 274 4.52 17.22 -0.18
C ILE A 274 3.88 17.87 1.04
N ALA A 275 4.59 18.78 1.70
CA ALA A 275 4.06 19.54 2.82
C ALA A 275 2.88 20.43 2.40
N GLU A 276 2.97 21.12 1.26
CA GLU A 276 1.84 21.89 0.73
C GLU A 276 0.63 21.00 0.44
N LEU A 277 0.86 19.86 -0.21
CA LEU A 277 -0.21 18.94 -0.57
C LEU A 277 -0.91 18.32 0.64
N GLU A 278 -0.12 17.92 1.63
CA GLU A 278 -0.65 17.20 2.80
C GLU A 278 -1.03 18.13 3.95
N LEU A 279 -0.26 19.18 4.20
CA LEU A 279 -0.45 20.08 5.35
C LEU A 279 -1.03 21.43 4.97
N GLY A 280 -0.91 21.86 3.72
CA GLY A 280 -1.18 23.24 3.29
C GLY A 280 -0.08 24.23 3.71
N GLU A 281 1.07 23.72 4.13
CA GLU A 281 2.24 24.50 4.57
C GLU A 281 3.39 24.35 3.58
N ARG A 282 4.27 25.35 3.52
CA ARG A 282 5.46 25.35 2.66
C ARG A 282 6.74 25.61 3.45
N LYS A 283 7.88 25.29 2.83
CA LYS A 283 9.19 25.72 3.30
C LYS A 283 9.31 27.24 3.32
N VAL A 284 10.27 27.76 4.09
CA VAL A 284 10.65 29.17 4.02
C VAL A 284 11.18 29.46 2.61
N GLN A 285 10.56 30.43 1.92
CA GLN A 285 10.97 30.78 0.57
C GLN A 285 12.21 31.67 0.61
N HIS A 286 13.15 31.42 -0.27
CA HIS A 286 14.38 32.23 -0.42
C HIS A 286 14.80 32.25 -1.89
N ASP A 287 15.37 33.38 -2.31
CA ASP A 287 15.85 33.60 -3.68
C ASP A 287 17.38 33.41 -3.79
N GLU A 288 18.08 33.42 -2.68
CA GLU A 288 19.54 33.28 -2.57
C GLU A 288 19.96 31.85 -2.24
N SER A 289 21.28 31.57 -2.37
CA SER A 289 21.82 30.26 -1.95
C SER A 289 21.78 30.10 -0.42
N LEU A 290 21.70 28.83 0.06
CA LEU A 290 21.76 28.57 1.51
C LEU A 290 23.09 29.00 2.12
N ASP A 291 24.19 28.93 1.35
CA ASP A 291 25.51 29.41 1.77
C ASP A 291 25.55 30.92 1.98
N ASP A 292 24.85 31.70 1.15
CA ASP A 292 24.72 33.17 1.30
C ASP A 292 23.78 33.48 2.47
N MET A 293 22.65 32.77 2.59
CA MET A 293 21.71 32.94 3.71
C MET A 293 22.39 32.68 5.06
N TYR A 294 23.23 31.66 5.17
CA TYR A 294 24.00 31.33 6.37
C TYR A 294 24.90 32.51 6.80
N ARG A 295 25.45 33.28 5.85
CA ARG A 295 26.36 34.37 6.12
C ARG A 295 25.70 35.75 6.25
N GLU A 296 24.66 36.01 5.48
CA GLU A 296 24.07 37.35 5.36
C GLU A 296 22.75 37.46 6.10
N ARG A 297 22.00 36.33 6.26
CA ARG A 297 20.68 36.29 6.90
C ARG A 297 20.57 35.15 7.90
N TYR A 298 21.49 35.11 8.84
CA TYR A 298 21.67 33.98 9.77
C TYR A 298 20.41 33.57 10.53
N ALA A 299 19.60 34.56 10.99
CA ALA A 299 18.32 34.28 11.63
C ALA A 299 17.33 33.56 10.72
N ASP A 300 17.27 33.89 9.42
CA ASP A 300 16.39 33.25 8.47
C ASP A 300 16.89 31.87 8.10
N PHE A 301 18.21 31.66 8.07
CA PHE A 301 18.81 30.34 7.90
C PHE A 301 18.46 29.38 9.05
N ILE A 302 18.46 29.86 10.30
CA ILE A 302 17.98 29.08 11.47
C ILE A 302 16.52 28.69 11.28
N LYS A 303 15.65 29.65 10.90
CA LYS A 303 14.22 29.38 10.66
C LYS A 303 14.01 28.35 9.57
N TYR A 304 14.78 28.42 8.50
CA TYR A 304 14.71 27.52 7.38
C TYR A 304 14.99 26.08 7.82
N ASN A 305 16.12 25.82 8.47
CA ASN A 305 16.48 24.47 8.91
C ASN A 305 15.48 23.91 9.95
N ARG A 306 14.99 24.74 10.89
CA ARG A 306 13.93 24.35 11.83
C ARG A 306 12.64 23.99 11.14
N GLN A 307 12.20 24.78 10.16
CA GLN A 307 10.96 24.52 9.44
C GLN A 307 11.00 23.19 8.70
N ASP A 308 12.13 22.82 8.09
CA ASP A 308 12.28 21.56 7.37
C ASP A 308 12.08 20.35 8.30
N THR A 309 12.67 20.38 9.47
CA THR A 309 12.48 19.34 10.51
C THR A 309 11.02 19.27 10.97
N LEU A 310 10.40 20.41 11.28
CA LEU A 310 9.01 20.47 11.74
C LEU A 310 8.00 20.01 10.69
N LEU A 311 8.25 20.25 9.40
CA LEU A 311 7.39 19.74 8.32
C LEU A 311 7.37 18.23 8.29
N VAL A 312 8.51 17.56 8.48
CA VAL A 312 8.57 16.08 8.51
C VAL A 312 7.82 15.54 9.74
N LYS A 313 7.98 16.16 10.89
CA LYS A 313 7.22 15.81 12.12
C LYS A 313 5.72 15.93 11.91
N LYS A 314 5.24 17.06 11.37
CA LYS A 314 3.83 17.29 11.08
C LYS A 314 3.27 16.31 10.04
N LEU A 315 4.07 15.93 9.05
CA LEU A 315 3.69 14.87 8.09
C LEU A 315 3.45 13.53 8.81
N ASP A 316 4.35 13.12 9.73
CA ASP A 316 4.15 11.88 10.48
C ASP A 316 2.98 11.97 11.47
N ASP A 317 2.77 13.12 12.10
CA ASP A 317 1.60 13.35 12.96
C ASP A 317 0.28 13.14 12.23
N LYS A 318 0.21 13.58 10.97
CA LYS A 318 -0.97 13.41 10.14
C LYS A 318 -1.09 12.01 9.53
N LEU A 319 -0.01 11.47 8.98
CA LEU A 319 -0.03 10.26 8.16
C LEU A 319 0.24 8.98 8.96
N LYS A 320 0.88 9.09 10.14
CA LYS A 320 1.17 8.00 11.07
C LYS A 320 1.95 6.82 10.46
N TYR A 321 2.71 7.04 9.40
CA TYR A 321 3.35 5.96 8.66
C TYR A 321 4.39 5.20 9.49
N ILE A 322 5.13 5.88 10.35
CA ILE A 322 6.11 5.23 11.24
C ILE A 322 5.38 4.27 12.19
N ASN A 323 4.25 4.69 12.77
CA ASN A 323 3.46 3.85 13.65
C ASN A 323 2.83 2.65 12.94
N ILE A 324 2.37 2.83 11.69
CA ILE A 324 1.86 1.73 10.86
C ILE A 324 2.92 0.64 10.68
N HIS A 325 4.15 1.02 10.30
CA HIS A 325 5.25 0.07 10.12
C HIS A 325 5.73 -0.55 11.44
N ASN A 326 5.74 0.24 12.53
CA ASN A 326 6.04 -0.25 13.87
C ASN A 326 5.06 -1.36 14.29
N ARG A 327 3.77 -1.13 14.17
CA ARG A 327 2.75 -2.14 14.48
C ARG A 327 2.83 -3.35 13.55
N GLN A 328 3.10 -3.12 12.26
CA GLN A 328 3.26 -4.21 11.30
C GLN A 328 4.42 -5.12 11.66
N CYS A 329 5.62 -4.58 11.94
CA CYS A 329 6.78 -5.41 12.25
C CYS A 329 6.57 -6.24 13.53
N HIS A 330 5.90 -5.68 14.55
CA HIS A 330 5.60 -6.41 15.80
C HIS A 330 4.52 -7.47 15.60
N SER A 331 3.48 -7.20 14.80
CA SER A 331 2.42 -8.18 14.54
C SER A 331 2.92 -9.43 13.80
N ILE A 332 4.04 -9.31 13.08
CA ILE A 332 4.63 -10.41 12.29
C ILE A 332 6.04 -10.81 12.77
N CYS A 333 6.53 -10.23 13.84
CA CYS A 333 7.85 -10.53 14.43
C CYS A 333 8.99 -10.45 13.39
N CYS A 334 9.09 -9.33 12.68
CA CYS A 334 10.20 -9.05 11.76
C CYS A 334 10.86 -7.72 12.08
N THR A 335 11.95 -7.38 11.41
CA THR A 335 12.56 -6.06 11.56
C THR A 335 11.72 -4.97 10.87
N TYR A 336 11.87 -3.72 11.33
CA TYR A 336 11.18 -2.57 10.73
C TYR A 336 11.48 -2.45 9.22
N GLU A 337 12.74 -2.63 8.84
CA GLU A 337 13.19 -2.56 7.44
C GLU A 337 12.53 -3.64 6.57
N ALA A 338 12.25 -4.82 7.12
CA ALA A 338 11.56 -5.88 6.40
C ALA A 338 10.15 -5.47 5.96
N THR A 339 9.48 -4.59 6.71
CA THR A 339 8.15 -4.08 6.37
C THR A 339 8.15 -3.21 5.11
N MET A 340 9.30 -2.65 4.72
CA MET A 340 9.46 -1.92 3.47
C MET A 340 9.42 -2.83 2.24
N GLY A 341 9.72 -4.12 2.37
CA GLY A 341 9.68 -5.12 1.31
C GLY A 341 8.42 -5.98 1.37
N THR A 342 7.49 -5.84 0.43
CA THR A 342 6.20 -6.56 0.47
C THR A 342 6.38 -8.08 0.57
N VAL A 343 7.28 -8.67 -0.20
CA VAL A 343 7.54 -10.13 -0.17
C VAL A 343 8.04 -10.57 1.20
N ALA A 344 8.99 -9.83 1.77
CA ALA A 344 9.64 -10.20 3.02
C ALA A 344 8.65 -10.31 4.19
N TRP A 345 7.76 -9.32 4.35
CA TRP A 345 6.83 -9.36 5.47
C TRP A 345 5.63 -10.30 5.23
N VAL A 346 5.14 -10.44 3.98
CA VAL A 346 4.07 -11.41 3.66
C VAL A 346 4.55 -12.84 3.90
N ASP A 347 5.76 -13.17 3.44
CA ASP A 347 6.37 -14.49 3.71
C ASP A 347 6.47 -14.73 5.22
N GLN A 348 6.99 -13.74 5.99
CA GLN A 348 7.12 -13.91 7.43
C GLN A 348 5.77 -14.06 8.13
N ALA A 349 4.75 -13.28 7.75
CA ALA A 349 3.40 -13.43 8.29
C ALA A 349 2.82 -14.83 8.01
N SER A 350 3.06 -15.35 6.81
CA SER A 350 2.62 -16.69 6.41
C SER A 350 3.38 -17.78 7.18
N ILE A 351 4.69 -17.62 7.37
CA ILE A 351 5.53 -18.52 8.18
C ILE A 351 5.00 -18.59 9.62
N ASN A 352 4.74 -17.43 10.23
CA ASN A 352 4.24 -17.37 11.60
C ASN A 352 2.90 -18.10 11.75
N SER A 353 2.00 -17.91 10.80
CA SER A 353 0.70 -18.60 10.79
C SER A 353 0.83 -20.13 10.65
N CYS A 354 1.85 -20.62 9.94
CA CYS A 354 2.14 -22.05 9.91
C CYS A 354 2.69 -22.55 11.25
N HIS A 355 3.54 -21.78 11.91
CA HIS A 355 4.07 -22.12 13.24
C HIS A 355 2.99 -22.18 14.33
N GLU A 356 1.95 -21.33 14.25
CA GLU A 356 0.81 -21.36 15.19
C GLU A 356 0.11 -22.73 15.25
N ILE A 357 0.18 -23.50 14.17
CA ILE A 357 -0.37 -24.84 14.07
C ILE A 357 0.70 -25.94 14.01
N ASN A 358 1.93 -25.63 14.40
CA ASN A 358 3.07 -26.54 14.41
C ASN A 358 3.39 -27.16 13.02
N GLN A 359 3.22 -26.40 11.95
CA GLN A 359 3.65 -26.79 10.61
C GLN A 359 4.87 -26.01 10.18
N TYR A 360 5.80 -26.69 9.49
CA TYR A 360 7.09 -26.17 9.07
C TYR A 360 7.17 -26.12 7.55
N ILE A 361 7.87 -25.08 7.05
CA ILE A 361 7.84 -24.73 5.63
C ILE A 361 9.12 -25.16 4.96
N GLN A 362 9.00 -25.82 3.81
CA GLN A 362 10.15 -26.20 2.98
C GLN A 362 10.94 -24.97 2.58
N ASP A 363 12.27 -25.06 2.63
CA ASP A 363 13.16 -24.05 2.08
C ASP A 363 12.88 -23.88 0.58
N ARG A 364 13.08 -22.67 0.10
CA ARG A 364 12.75 -22.29 -1.27
C ARG A 364 13.45 -23.23 -2.27
N ASP A 365 12.65 -23.80 -3.17
CA ASP A 365 13.10 -24.54 -4.32
C ASP A 365 13.30 -23.59 -5.52
N GLU A 366 14.54 -23.26 -5.84
CA GLU A 366 14.89 -22.38 -6.96
C GLU A 366 14.53 -22.96 -8.33
N THR A 367 14.26 -24.27 -8.41
CA THR A 367 13.85 -24.92 -9.66
C THR A 367 12.34 -24.83 -9.89
N LYS A 368 11.57 -24.54 -8.84
CA LYS A 368 10.11 -24.44 -8.92
C LYS A 368 9.70 -23.28 -9.82
N GLY A 369 8.93 -23.58 -10.83
CA GLY A 369 8.43 -22.57 -11.79
C GLY A 369 9.41 -22.24 -12.92
N GLN A 370 10.57 -22.92 -13.05
CA GLN A 370 11.46 -22.75 -14.20
C GLN A 370 10.75 -23.08 -15.54
N GLU A 371 9.81 -23.98 -15.53
CA GLU A 371 8.95 -24.33 -16.67
C GLU A 371 8.09 -23.17 -17.17
N PHE A 372 7.84 -22.19 -16.30
CA PHE A 372 7.09 -20.95 -16.60
C PHE A 372 8.01 -19.74 -16.77
N GLN A 373 9.32 -19.97 -16.86
CA GLN A 373 10.29 -18.87 -16.98
C GLN A 373 10.06 -18.11 -18.30
N GLY A 374 9.90 -16.78 -18.21
CA GLY A 374 9.58 -15.95 -19.37
C GLY A 374 8.08 -15.82 -19.67
N ILE A 375 7.22 -16.56 -18.98
CA ILE A 375 5.76 -16.40 -19.08
C ILE A 375 5.32 -15.34 -18.08
N ILE A 376 4.62 -14.31 -18.56
CA ILE A 376 4.00 -13.29 -17.70
C ILE A 376 2.63 -13.82 -17.28
N PRO A 377 2.35 -13.92 -15.96
CA PRO A 377 1.03 -14.34 -15.49
C PRO A 377 -0.07 -13.41 -16.02
N PRO A 378 -1.23 -13.93 -16.38
CA PRO A 378 -2.35 -13.12 -16.81
C PRO A 378 -2.78 -12.18 -15.68
N GLY A 379 -2.87 -10.89 -15.97
CA GLY A 379 -3.32 -9.88 -15.00
C GLY A 379 -4.85 -9.83 -14.87
N ALA A 380 -5.34 -8.77 -14.22
CA ALA A 380 -6.76 -8.48 -14.07
C ALA A 380 -7.47 -8.27 -15.40
N TYR A 381 -8.78 -8.51 -15.42
CA TYR A 381 -9.60 -8.16 -16.58
C TYR A 381 -9.97 -6.68 -16.56
N VAL A 382 -9.75 -6.00 -17.68
CA VAL A 382 -10.18 -4.62 -17.90
C VAL A 382 -10.86 -4.59 -19.27
N PRO A 383 -12.19 -4.48 -19.34
CA PRO A 383 -12.92 -4.49 -20.59
C PRO A 383 -12.54 -3.28 -21.45
N THR A 384 -12.77 -3.40 -22.74
CA THR A 384 -12.71 -2.24 -23.63
C THR A 384 -13.90 -1.33 -23.33
N PRO A 385 -13.68 -0.09 -22.86
CA PRO A 385 -14.76 0.77 -22.45
C PRO A 385 -15.54 1.31 -23.67
N ILE A 386 -16.83 1.55 -23.50
CA ILE A 386 -17.63 2.34 -24.43
C ILE A 386 -17.33 3.80 -24.15
N THR A 387 -16.52 4.42 -25.00
CA THR A 387 -16.11 5.82 -24.82
C THR A 387 -17.27 6.78 -25.14
N GLY A 388 -17.27 7.94 -24.49
CA GLY A 388 -18.30 8.97 -24.69
C GLY A 388 -18.89 9.51 -23.39
N LEU A 389 -19.95 10.27 -23.53
CA LEU A 389 -20.76 10.78 -22.42
C LEU A 389 -21.96 9.86 -22.20
N HIS A 390 -22.07 9.31 -21.01
CA HIS A 390 -23.13 8.40 -20.60
C HIS A 390 -23.92 9.01 -19.44
N LYS A 391 -25.22 8.62 -19.30
CA LYS A 391 -26.11 9.05 -18.22
C LYS A 391 -26.48 7.87 -17.33
N ASP A 392 -26.95 8.20 -16.16
CA ASP A 392 -27.55 7.27 -15.20
C ASP A 392 -26.70 6.03 -15.00
N ILE A 393 -25.48 6.27 -14.50
CA ILE A 393 -24.46 5.25 -14.27
C ILE A 393 -24.59 4.70 -12.85
N MET A 394 -24.52 3.39 -12.73
CA MET A 394 -24.35 2.67 -11.47
C MET A 394 -23.09 1.84 -11.51
N SER A 395 -22.42 1.70 -10.38
CA SER A 395 -21.26 0.81 -10.26
C SER A 395 -21.43 -0.20 -9.14
N PHE A 396 -20.91 -1.39 -9.41
CA PHE A 396 -20.84 -2.50 -8.49
C PHE A 396 -19.38 -2.87 -8.29
N ASP A 397 -18.96 -2.97 -7.05
CA ASP A 397 -17.58 -3.26 -6.66
C ASP A 397 -17.51 -4.56 -5.85
N MET A 398 -16.58 -5.44 -6.21
CA MET A 398 -16.44 -6.72 -5.53
C MET A 398 -15.64 -6.58 -4.23
N ALA A 399 -16.16 -7.16 -3.17
CA ALA A 399 -15.53 -7.13 -1.86
C ALA A 399 -14.28 -8.03 -1.83
N SER A 400 -13.08 -7.45 -1.95
CA SER A 400 -11.81 -8.20 -1.83
C SER A 400 -11.75 -9.41 -2.79
N LEU A 401 -12.00 -9.21 -4.09
CA LEU A 401 -12.09 -10.25 -5.12
C LEU A 401 -11.01 -11.32 -4.99
N TYR A 402 -9.73 -10.98 -5.06
CA TYR A 402 -8.65 -11.98 -5.07
C TYR A 402 -8.51 -12.77 -3.77
N PRO A 403 -8.54 -12.15 -2.57
CA PRO A 403 -8.58 -12.92 -1.33
C PRO A 403 -9.77 -13.86 -1.23
N ASN A 404 -10.98 -13.42 -1.59
CA ASN A 404 -12.18 -14.23 -1.54
C ASN A 404 -12.13 -15.38 -2.55
N THR A 405 -11.66 -15.12 -3.78
CA THR A 405 -11.44 -16.18 -4.79
C THR A 405 -10.46 -17.24 -4.29
N CYS A 406 -9.36 -16.81 -3.63
CA CYS A 406 -8.40 -17.73 -3.04
C CYS A 406 -9.04 -18.61 -1.94
N ILE A 407 -9.85 -18.00 -1.08
CA ILE A 407 -10.56 -18.71 -0.02
C ILE A 407 -11.63 -19.66 -0.61
N ALA A 408 -12.39 -19.18 -1.59
CA ALA A 408 -13.51 -19.93 -2.20
C ALA A 408 -13.04 -21.25 -2.84
N LEU A 409 -11.88 -21.24 -3.50
CA LEU A 409 -11.30 -22.40 -4.14
C LEU A 409 -10.21 -23.09 -3.31
N ASN A 410 -10.09 -22.74 -2.04
CA ASN A 410 -9.06 -23.31 -1.16
C ASN A 410 -7.64 -23.29 -1.77
N MET A 411 -7.31 -22.19 -2.45
CA MET A 411 -6.07 -22.08 -3.21
C MET A 411 -4.85 -21.98 -2.31
N SER A 412 -3.94 -22.91 -2.46
CA SER A 412 -2.62 -22.97 -1.81
C SER A 412 -1.72 -23.92 -2.60
N SER A 413 -0.42 -23.75 -2.54
CA SER A 413 0.51 -24.62 -3.26
C SER A 413 0.36 -26.10 -2.86
N GLU A 414 0.14 -26.38 -1.59
CA GLU A 414 -0.03 -27.73 -1.04
C GLU A 414 -1.44 -28.32 -1.25
N SER A 415 -2.40 -27.50 -1.65
CA SER A 415 -3.75 -27.98 -2.00
C SER A 415 -3.90 -28.33 -3.49
N ILE A 416 -2.88 -28.03 -4.32
CA ILE A 416 -2.87 -28.40 -5.73
C ILE A 416 -2.77 -29.91 -5.87
N VAL A 417 -3.68 -30.52 -6.64
CA VAL A 417 -3.67 -31.95 -6.98
C VAL A 417 -3.36 -32.20 -8.45
N GLY A 418 -3.52 -31.20 -9.30
CA GLY A 418 -3.17 -31.29 -10.70
C GLY A 418 -3.41 -30.01 -11.48
N GLN A 419 -2.91 -30.00 -12.72
CA GLN A 419 -3.07 -28.93 -13.68
C GLN A 419 -3.63 -29.46 -14.99
N VAL A 420 -4.73 -28.90 -15.44
CA VAL A 420 -5.34 -29.26 -16.73
C VAL A 420 -4.71 -28.46 -17.85
N ARG A 421 -4.38 -29.11 -18.97
CA ARG A 421 -3.88 -28.47 -20.20
C ARG A 421 -4.56 -29.09 -21.42
N LEU A 422 -4.80 -28.24 -22.44
CA LEU A 422 -5.07 -28.75 -23.77
C LEU A 422 -3.81 -29.35 -24.38
N THR A 423 -3.92 -30.47 -25.11
CA THR A 423 -2.81 -31.08 -25.85
C THR A 423 -2.21 -30.12 -26.87
N LEU A 424 -3.02 -29.23 -27.41
CA LEU A 424 -2.65 -28.26 -28.44
C LEU A 424 -2.50 -26.82 -27.92
N THR A 425 -2.48 -26.59 -26.62
CA THR A 425 -2.42 -25.22 -26.03
C THR A 425 -1.26 -24.39 -26.58
N LYS A 426 -0.04 -24.93 -26.55
CA LYS A 426 1.14 -24.22 -27.09
C LYS A 426 1.03 -23.96 -28.60
N PRO A 427 0.78 -24.98 -29.45
CA PRO A 427 0.61 -24.77 -30.88
C PRO A 427 -0.50 -23.77 -31.20
N TYR A 428 -1.65 -23.87 -30.56
CA TYR A 428 -2.76 -22.94 -30.71
C TYR A 428 -2.34 -21.51 -30.39
N LEU A 429 -1.66 -21.30 -29.28
CA LEU A 429 -1.21 -19.97 -28.86
C LEU A 429 -0.19 -19.39 -29.83
N PHE A 430 0.78 -20.17 -30.29
CA PHE A 430 1.73 -19.72 -31.33
C PHE A 430 1.05 -19.37 -32.62
N GLN A 431 0.07 -20.15 -33.05
CA GLN A 431 -0.73 -19.81 -34.23
C GLN A 431 -1.46 -18.47 -34.05
N LYS A 432 -2.07 -18.21 -32.89
CA LYS A 432 -2.74 -16.94 -32.59
C LYS A 432 -1.78 -15.75 -32.54
N ILE A 433 -0.56 -15.96 -32.05
CA ILE A 433 0.48 -14.93 -32.06
C ILE A 433 0.92 -14.62 -33.50
N GLU A 434 1.07 -15.63 -34.35
CA GLU A 434 1.41 -15.46 -35.76
C GLU A 434 0.30 -14.74 -36.56
N GLU A 435 -0.95 -15.04 -36.25
CA GLU A 435 -2.13 -14.43 -36.91
C GLU A 435 -2.35 -12.97 -36.46
N ASN A 436 -1.84 -12.59 -35.27
CA ASN A 436 -2.13 -11.28 -34.66
C ASN A 436 -0.89 -10.64 -34.03
N GLU A 437 -0.30 -9.67 -34.72
CA GLU A 437 0.89 -8.91 -34.27
C GLU A 437 0.71 -8.20 -32.93
N LEU A 438 -0.52 -8.06 -32.43
CA LEU A 438 -0.80 -7.48 -31.11
C LEU A 438 -0.24 -8.30 -29.96
N TYR A 439 -0.03 -9.60 -30.18
CA TYR A 439 0.53 -10.51 -29.17
C TYR A 439 2.06 -10.56 -29.17
N THR A 440 2.72 -9.74 -29.98
CA THR A 440 4.17 -9.62 -29.99
C THR A 440 4.63 -8.27 -29.47
N LYS A 441 5.75 -8.24 -28.77
CA LYS A 441 6.40 -7.00 -28.42
C LYS A 441 6.93 -6.34 -29.67
N LYS A 442 6.54 -5.08 -29.92
CA LYS A 442 6.85 -4.32 -31.14
C LYS A 442 8.34 -4.24 -31.49
N MET A 443 9.24 -4.37 -30.51
CA MET A 443 10.68 -4.13 -30.69
C MET A 443 11.48 -5.37 -31.05
N ASP A 444 11.20 -6.50 -30.47
CA ASP A 444 11.98 -7.73 -30.62
C ASP A 444 11.19 -8.91 -31.19
N LYS A 445 9.92 -8.68 -31.49
CA LYS A 445 8.95 -9.70 -31.97
C LYS A 445 8.87 -10.94 -31.07
N THR A 446 9.26 -10.81 -29.81
CA THR A 446 9.04 -11.88 -28.83
C THR A 446 7.55 -11.97 -28.50
N PRO A 447 7.01 -13.17 -28.23
CA PRO A 447 5.65 -13.31 -27.82
C PRO A 447 5.34 -12.48 -26.56
N ASP A 448 4.30 -11.64 -26.63
CA ASP A 448 3.76 -11.01 -25.43
C ASP A 448 2.79 -11.98 -24.74
N TRP A 449 3.35 -12.84 -23.92
CA TRP A 449 2.59 -13.85 -23.19
C TRP A 449 1.48 -13.23 -22.31
N GLY A 450 1.70 -12.03 -21.77
CA GLY A 450 0.68 -11.33 -20.99
C GLY A 450 -0.54 -10.94 -21.81
N ALA A 451 -0.33 -10.48 -23.05
CA ALA A 451 -1.40 -10.18 -23.99
C ALA A 451 -2.04 -11.47 -24.54
N ALA A 452 -1.21 -12.48 -24.86
CA ALA A 452 -1.67 -13.77 -25.39
C ALA A 452 -2.45 -14.60 -24.34
N TRP A 453 -2.13 -14.48 -23.07
CA TRP A 453 -2.89 -15.03 -21.94
C TRP A 453 -4.20 -14.28 -21.67
N GLY A 454 -4.56 -13.37 -22.52
CA GLY A 454 -5.83 -12.66 -22.44
C GLY A 454 -7.03 -13.60 -22.33
N ASP A 455 -8.21 -13.06 -22.54
CA ASP A 455 -9.48 -13.74 -22.29
C ASP A 455 -9.67 -15.08 -23.00
N GLU A 456 -9.00 -15.26 -24.13
CA GLU A 456 -9.26 -16.46 -24.94
C GLU A 456 -8.53 -17.70 -24.44
N TRP A 457 -7.27 -17.58 -24.01
CA TRP A 457 -6.48 -18.79 -23.73
C TRP A 457 -6.81 -19.45 -22.40
N GLY A 458 -6.73 -18.74 -21.27
CA GLY A 458 -7.08 -19.33 -19.98
C GLY A 458 -8.55 -19.72 -19.89
N VAL A 459 -9.44 -18.96 -20.54
CA VAL A 459 -10.87 -19.30 -20.65
C VAL A 459 -11.09 -20.49 -21.59
N LEU A 460 -10.20 -20.73 -22.56
CA LEU A 460 -10.31 -21.84 -23.48
C LEU A 460 -10.18 -23.18 -22.77
N GLU A 461 -9.15 -23.37 -21.95
CA GLU A 461 -8.95 -24.63 -21.20
C GLU A 461 -10.10 -24.88 -20.23
N TYR A 462 -10.54 -23.87 -19.53
CA TYR A 462 -11.68 -23.97 -18.63
C TYR A 462 -13.00 -24.24 -19.38
N ARG A 463 -13.22 -23.63 -20.52
CA ARG A 463 -14.41 -23.81 -21.34
C ARG A 463 -14.56 -25.24 -21.86
N GLU A 464 -13.45 -25.91 -22.23
CA GLU A 464 -13.50 -27.31 -22.64
C GLU A 464 -13.99 -28.24 -21.51
N ILE A 465 -13.52 -28.04 -20.27
CA ILE A 465 -14.05 -28.77 -19.11
C ILE A 465 -15.53 -28.48 -18.92
N MET A 466 -15.93 -27.21 -19.01
CA MET A 466 -17.33 -26.79 -18.85
C MET A 466 -18.26 -27.37 -19.93
N ASN A 467 -17.77 -27.44 -21.16
CA ASN A 467 -18.55 -27.95 -22.29
C ASN A 467 -18.68 -29.48 -22.27
N GLN A 468 -17.90 -30.17 -21.41
CA GLN A 468 -17.95 -31.63 -21.27
C GLN A 468 -17.82 -32.37 -22.62
N THR A 469 -16.90 -31.90 -23.47
CA THR A 469 -16.68 -32.47 -24.80
C THR A 469 -15.69 -33.65 -24.77
N ASP A 470 -15.57 -34.34 -25.88
CA ASP A 470 -14.55 -35.40 -26.07
C ASP A 470 -13.16 -34.80 -26.44
N THR A 471 -12.98 -33.49 -26.30
CA THR A 471 -11.68 -32.81 -26.54
C THR A 471 -10.62 -33.39 -25.61
N PRO A 472 -9.48 -33.85 -26.17
CA PRO A 472 -8.41 -34.42 -25.36
C PRO A 472 -7.69 -33.34 -24.56
N LEU A 473 -7.55 -33.59 -23.28
CA LEU A 473 -6.83 -32.75 -22.32
C LEU A 473 -5.68 -33.54 -21.70
N ILE A 474 -4.63 -32.84 -21.30
CA ILE A 474 -3.59 -33.41 -20.45
C ILE A 474 -3.85 -32.96 -19.02
N LEU A 475 -3.85 -33.90 -18.09
CA LEU A 475 -3.85 -33.66 -16.66
C LEU A 475 -2.44 -33.97 -16.11
N ASP A 476 -1.73 -32.95 -15.67
CA ASP A 476 -0.50 -33.10 -14.91
C ASP A 476 -0.87 -33.33 -13.44
N ILE A 477 -0.50 -34.47 -12.90
CA ILE A 477 -0.79 -34.86 -11.51
C ILE A 477 0.34 -34.37 -10.62
N GLU A 478 -0.01 -33.67 -9.52
CA GLU A 478 1.00 -33.17 -8.59
C GLU A 478 1.80 -34.32 -7.95
N GLY A 479 3.12 -34.30 -8.07
CA GLY A 479 4.01 -35.37 -7.61
C GLY A 479 3.93 -36.67 -8.43
N GLY A 480 3.20 -36.67 -9.56
CA GLY A 480 3.03 -37.78 -10.45
C GLY A 480 3.44 -37.47 -11.89
N GLY A 481 2.93 -38.29 -12.84
CA GLY A 481 3.09 -38.06 -14.27
C GLY A 481 1.93 -37.27 -14.88
N SER A 482 1.94 -37.21 -16.23
CA SER A 482 0.82 -36.66 -17.00
C SER A 482 -0.06 -37.78 -17.53
N VAL A 483 -1.37 -37.58 -17.50
CA VAL A 483 -2.33 -38.49 -18.07
C VAL A 483 -3.23 -37.78 -19.08
N GLN A 484 -3.61 -38.46 -20.13
CA GLN A 484 -4.56 -37.92 -21.11
C GLN A 484 -6.00 -38.33 -20.70
N LYS A 485 -6.90 -37.35 -20.74
CA LYS A 485 -8.31 -37.48 -20.47
C LYS A 485 -9.12 -36.66 -21.46
N THR A 486 -10.41 -36.99 -21.65
CA THR A 486 -11.30 -36.05 -22.34
C THR A 486 -11.82 -34.97 -21.37
N ALA A 487 -12.29 -33.84 -21.89
CA ALA A 487 -12.92 -32.81 -21.06
C ALA A 487 -14.10 -33.34 -20.26
N LYS A 488 -14.91 -34.24 -20.84
CA LYS A 488 -16.00 -34.89 -20.18
C LYS A 488 -15.54 -35.79 -19.00
N GLU A 489 -14.54 -36.65 -19.24
CA GLU A 489 -14.00 -37.49 -18.16
C GLU A 489 -13.44 -36.66 -16.99
N LEU A 490 -12.76 -35.54 -17.28
CA LEU A 490 -12.24 -34.65 -16.24
C LEU A 490 -13.36 -33.93 -15.50
N HIS A 491 -14.38 -33.47 -16.21
CA HIS A 491 -15.57 -32.90 -15.59
C HIS A 491 -16.23 -33.92 -14.64
N ASP A 492 -16.48 -35.12 -15.10
CA ASP A 492 -17.12 -36.16 -14.30
C ASP A 492 -16.32 -36.54 -13.04
N ILE A 493 -14.99 -36.46 -13.10
CA ILE A 493 -14.10 -36.63 -11.92
C ILE A 493 -14.18 -35.45 -10.95
N ILE A 494 -14.10 -34.23 -11.46
CA ILE A 494 -14.01 -33.05 -10.62
C ILE A 494 -15.35 -32.70 -9.98
N PHE A 495 -16.43 -32.79 -10.74
CA PHE A 495 -17.78 -32.41 -10.34
C PHE A 495 -18.60 -33.56 -9.76
N ALA A 496 -17.98 -34.74 -9.51
CA ALA A 496 -18.65 -35.83 -8.82
C ALA A 496 -18.97 -35.45 -7.36
N ASP A 497 -20.14 -35.88 -6.90
CA ASP A 497 -20.52 -35.73 -5.49
C ASP A 497 -19.44 -36.34 -4.58
N GLY A 498 -18.96 -35.58 -3.62
CA GLY A 498 -17.94 -36.02 -2.69
C GLY A 498 -16.51 -36.14 -3.26
N SER A 499 -16.25 -35.61 -4.43
CA SER A 499 -14.89 -35.58 -5.02
C SER A 499 -13.88 -34.80 -4.17
N ASN A 500 -14.38 -33.85 -3.37
CA ASN A 500 -13.55 -32.93 -2.61
C ASN A 500 -12.53 -32.16 -3.48
N LEU A 501 -12.89 -31.86 -4.71
CA LEU A 501 -12.09 -31.14 -5.69
C LEU A 501 -12.82 -29.90 -6.17
N CYS A 502 -12.05 -28.86 -6.47
CA CYS A 502 -12.52 -27.69 -7.20
C CYS A 502 -11.50 -27.31 -8.28
N ILE A 503 -11.94 -26.55 -9.28
CA ILE A 503 -11.10 -26.15 -10.40
C ILE A 503 -11.08 -24.63 -10.54
N SER A 504 -9.91 -24.06 -10.80
CA SER A 504 -9.77 -22.63 -11.06
C SER A 504 -10.02 -22.27 -12.53
N GLY A 505 -10.21 -20.99 -12.82
CA GLY A 505 -10.26 -20.48 -14.19
C GLY A 505 -8.97 -20.68 -15.01
N PHE A 506 -7.87 -21.05 -14.35
CA PHE A 506 -6.61 -21.42 -14.99
C PHE A 506 -6.51 -22.93 -15.28
N GLY A 507 -7.46 -23.73 -14.82
CA GLY A 507 -7.43 -25.18 -14.95
C GLY A 507 -6.60 -25.90 -13.89
N THR A 508 -6.19 -25.22 -12.84
CA THR A 508 -5.55 -25.82 -11.67
C THR A 508 -6.63 -26.43 -10.78
N ILE A 509 -6.42 -27.67 -10.37
CA ILE A 509 -7.34 -28.41 -9.51
C ILE A 509 -6.81 -28.39 -8.09
N PHE A 510 -7.67 -27.99 -7.15
CA PHE A 510 -7.37 -27.94 -5.71
C PHE A 510 -8.26 -28.93 -4.95
N ARG A 511 -7.74 -29.46 -3.86
CA ARG A 511 -8.52 -30.24 -2.90
C ARG A 511 -9.28 -29.32 -1.93
N THR A 512 -10.44 -29.76 -1.47
CA THR A 512 -11.29 -28.99 -0.55
C THR A 512 -11.55 -29.69 0.80
N ASP A 513 -11.04 -30.89 0.98
CA ASP A 513 -11.21 -31.72 2.20
C ASP A 513 -10.29 -31.29 3.35
N LYS A 514 -9.27 -30.51 3.08
CA LYS A 514 -8.33 -29.94 4.06
C LYS A 514 -8.00 -28.51 3.69
N ASP A 515 -8.10 -27.58 4.63
CA ASP A 515 -7.78 -26.16 4.40
C ASP A 515 -6.32 -25.99 3.93
N GLY A 516 -6.15 -25.30 2.80
CA GLY A 516 -4.87 -24.83 2.33
C GLY A 516 -4.34 -23.69 3.20
N ARG A 517 -3.04 -23.62 3.41
CA ARG A 517 -2.44 -22.65 4.35
C ARG A 517 -2.68 -21.21 3.96
N VAL A 518 -2.43 -20.85 2.71
CA VAL A 518 -2.65 -19.48 2.23
C VAL A 518 -4.13 -19.11 2.34
N SER A 519 -5.03 -20.03 1.96
CA SER A 519 -6.47 -19.85 2.11
C SER A 519 -6.87 -19.63 3.58
N ALA A 520 -6.33 -20.42 4.50
CA ALA A 520 -6.59 -20.28 5.94
C ALA A 520 -6.10 -18.94 6.50
N ILE A 521 -4.90 -18.49 6.09
CA ILE A 521 -4.34 -17.18 6.46
C ILE A 521 -5.25 -16.05 5.96
N PHE A 522 -5.73 -16.13 4.73
CA PHE A 522 -6.62 -15.11 4.17
C PHE A 522 -7.99 -15.10 4.89
N LYS A 523 -8.53 -16.28 5.25
CA LYS A 523 -9.75 -16.39 6.08
C LYS A 523 -9.55 -15.67 7.42
N GLN A 524 -8.43 -15.91 8.08
CA GLN A 524 -8.08 -15.28 9.37
C GLN A 524 -7.99 -13.76 9.22
N TRP A 525 -7.15 -13.25 8.32
CA TRP A 525 -6.95 -11.81 8.14
C TRP A 525 -8.22 -11.07 7.72
N TYR A 526 -9.07 -11.71 6.89
CA TYR A 526 -10.36 -11.14 6.51
C TYR A 526 -11.31 -11.04 7.70
N SER A 527 -11.37 -12.10 8.53
CA SER A 527 -12.18 -12.12 9.75
C SER A 527 -11.71 -11.07 10.76
N GLU A 528 -10.40 -10.99 11.01
CA GLU A 528 -9.80 -10.00 11.90
C GLU A 528 -10.10 -8.57 11.42
N ARG A 529 -9.93 -8.30 10.12
CA ARG A 529 -10.27 -6.99 9.53
C ARG A 529 -11.72 -6.61 9.76
N LYS A 530 -12.65 -7.55 9.59
CA LYS A 530 -14.07 -7.32 9.82
C LYS A 530 -14.37 -6.99 11.30
N GLN A 531 -13.71 -7.70 12.22
CA GLN A 531 -13.82 -7.43 13.65
C GLN A 531 -13.24 -6.04 14.02
N PHE A 532 -12.08 -5.69 13.48
CA PHE A 532 -11.43 -4.40 13.74
C PHE A 532 -12.25 -3.23 13.18
N LYS A 533 -12.83 -3.37 11.98
CA LYS A 533 -13.78 -2.38 11.45
C LYS A 533 -15.02 -2.20 12.34
N LYS A 534 -15.54 -3.29 12.89
CA LYS A 534 -16.68 -3.22 13.81
C LYS A 534 -16.31 -2.47 15.10
N LYS A 535 -15.12 -2.75 15.66
CA LYS A 535 -14.62 -2.03 16.83
C LYS A 535 -14.39 -0.55 16.52
N MET A 536 -13.75 -0.23 15.39
CA MET A 536 -13.56 1.15 14.93
C MET A 536 -14.90 1.89 14.87
N GLY A 537 -15.90 1.33 14.18
CA GLY A 537 -17.22 1.94 14.07
C GLY A 537 -17.92 2.13 15.42
N HIS A 538 -17.75 1.18 16.35
CA HIS A 538 -18.26 1.33 17.71
C HIS A 538 -17.64 2.56 18.41
N PHE A 539 -16.32 2.74 18.34
CA PHE A 539 -15.67 3.90 18.94
C PHE A 539 -15.93 5.20 18.18
N GLU A 540 -16.12 5.16 16.86
CA GLU A 540 -16.62 6.33 16.08
C GLU A 540 -17.99 6.79 16.56
N ASP A 541 -18.92 5.87 16.83
CA ASP A 541 -20.25 6.20 17.38
C ASP A 541 -20.15 6.84 18.78
N LEU A 542 -19.26 6.30 19.64
CA LEU A 542 -18.99 6.86 20.97
C LEU A 542 -18.35 8.25 20.90
N GLU A 543 -17.40 8.46 19.96
CA GLU A 543 -16.78 9.77 19.74
C GLU A 543 -17.76 10.79 19.20
N ALA A 544 -18.57 10.40 18.20
CA ALA A 544 -19.52 11.29 17.54
C ALA A 544 -20.63 11.81 18.46
N GLY A 545 -20.99 11.05 19.47
CA GLY A 545 -22.08 11.37 20.39
C GLY A 545 -23.44 11.46 19.71
N VAL A 546 -24.40 12.08 20.37
CA VAL A 546 -25.79 12.24 19.89
C VAL A 546 -26.11 13.71 19.73
N LYS A 547 -26.46 14.12 18.51
CA LYS A 547 -26.85 15.49 18.21
C LYS A 547 -28.30 15.75 18.65
N ILE A 548 -28.53 16.89 19.29
CA ILE A 548 -29.86 17.37 19.67
C ILE A 548 -30.25 18.46 18.70
N GLU A 549 -31.40 18.30 18.03
CA GLU A 549 -31.95 19.29 17.10
C GLU A 549 -32.97 20.22 17.76
N ASP A 550 -33.52 19.83 18.93
CA ASP A 550 -34.52 20.58 19.67
C ASP A 550 -33.86 21.61 20.58
N GLU A 551 -33.98 22.89 20.23
CA GLU A 551 -33.41 24.01 20.98
C GLU A 551 -33.92 24.10 22.43
N SER A 552 -35.18 23.71 22.68
CA SER A 552 -35.77 23.70 24.03
C SER A 552 -35.13 22.63 24.91
N LEU A 553 -34.81 21.46 24.32
CA LEU A 553 -34.11 20.37 25.00
C LEU A 553 -32.68 20.75 25.30
N LEU A 554 -32.00 21.39 24.33
CA LEU A 554 -30.62 21.91 24.51
C LEU A 554 -30.52 22.85 25.71
N GLU A 555 -31.46 23.81 25.83
CA GLU A 555 -31.45 24.78 26.91
C GLU A 555 -31.58 24.11 28.28
N GLN A 556 -32.44 23.08 28.38
CA GLN A 556 -32.67 22.35 29.63
C GLN A 556 -31.48 21.42 30.04
N LEU A 557 -30.59 21.12 29.12
CA LEU A 557 -29.42 20.26 29.39
C LEU A 557 -28.13 21.03 29.66
N LYS A 558 -28.11 22.36 29.46
CA LYS A 558 -26.90 23.19 29.68
C LYS A 558 -26.32 23.14 31.08
N ASP A 559 -27.16 22.90 32.08
CA ASP A 559 -26.75 22.92 33.49
C ASP A 559 -26.25 21.56 34.02
N VAL A 560 -26.13 20.56 33.16
CA VAL A 560 -25.62 19.23 33.59
C VAL A 560 -24.12 19.30 33.72
N GLN A 561 -23.66 19.46 34.97
CA GLN A 561 -22.23 19.43 35.35
C GLN A 561 -21.99 18.30 36.34
N HIS A 562 -20.94 17.55 36.12
CA HIS A 562 -20.44 16.52 37.00
C HIS A 562 -18.95 16.28 36.74
N THR A 563 -18.25 15.72 37.73
CA THR A 563 -16.84 15.35 37.59
C THR A 563 -16.79 13.94 36.95
N PRO A 564 -16.04 13.75 35.87
CA PRO A 564 -15.90 12.42 35.26
C PRO A 564 -15.19 11.45 36.19
N SER A 565 -15.46 10.16 36.05
CA SER A 565 -14.73 9.09 36.70
C SER A 565 -13.28 9.00 36.17
N GLU A 566 -12.39 8.37 36.97
CA GLU A 566 -11.01 8.09 36.49
C GLU A 566 -10.97 7.01 35.41
N GLU A 567 -12.03 6.20 35.30
CA GLU A 567 -12.15 5.14 34.30
C GLU A 567 -12.86 5.65 33.04
N ASN A 568 -12.33 5.27 31.86
CA ASN A 568 -12.94 5.60 30.59
C ASN A 568 -14.21 4.75 30.38
N LYS A 569 -15.38 5.36 30.55
CA LYS A 569 -16.66 4.68 30.43
C LYS A 569 -17.19 4.69 29.00
N GLU A 570 -17.48 3.50 28.47
CA GLU A 570 -18.29 3.35 27.27
C GLU A 570 -19.78 3.46 27.63
N TYR A 571 -20.59 4.04 26.76
CA TYR A 571 -22.02 4.22 26.94
C TYR A 571 -22.82 3.68 25.78
N ASP A 572 -24.09 3.38 26.01
CA ASP A 572 -24.99 2.91 24.94
C ASP A 572 -25.55 4.09 24.14
N VAL A 573 -24.93 4.34 22.99
CA VAL A 573 -25.31 5.41 22.04
C VAL A 573 -26.75 5.24 21.55
N LYS A 574 -27.22 4.00 21.38
CA LYS A 574 -28.60 3.72 20.94
C LYS A 574 -29.60 4.08 22.01
N ALA A 575 -29.34 3.67 23.26
CA ALA A 575 -30.17 4.03 24.40
C ALA A 575 -30.25 5.56 24.59
N LEU A 576 -29.10 6.26 24.41
CA LEU A 576 -29.09 7.72 24.45
C LEU A 576 -29.94 8.37 23.34
N LYS A 577 -29.86 7.85 22.10
CA LYS A 577 -30.69 8.32 20.99
C LYS A 577 -32.18 8.15 21.28
N GLU A 578 -32.59 6.99 21.79
CA GLU A 578 -33.97 6.71 22.16
C GLU A 578 -34.48 7.67 23.28
N LEU A 579 -33.64 8.00 24.26
CA LEU A 579 -33.96 8.97 25.29
C LEU A 579 -34.13 10.40 24.74
N VAL A 580 -33.24 10.82 23.83
CA VAL A 580 -33.29 12.14 23.17
C VAL A 580 -34.54 12.25 22.31
N GLU A 581 -34.86 11.22 21.53
CA GLU A 581 -36.10 11.17 20.72
C GLU A 581 -37.37 11.22 21.61
N GLY A 582 -37.32 10.55 22.74
CA GLY A 582 -38.38 10.56 23.74
C GLY A 582 -38.52 11.85 24.54
N LYS A 583 -37.51 12.76 24.44
CA LYS A 583 -37.46 14.08 25.14
C LYS A 583 -37.65 14.01 26.64
N ASP A 584 -37.26 12.92 27.30
CA ASP A 584 -37.32 12.75 28.76
C ASP A 584 -36.11 13.39 29.43
N VAL A 585 -36.20 14.66 29.73
CA VAL A 585 -35.12 15.52 30.24
C VAL A 585 -34.45 14.91 31.49
N GLU A 586 -35.23 14.42 32.42
CA GLU A 586 -34.66 13.90 33.69
C GLU A 586 -33.90 12.60 33.48
N LYS A 587 -34.41 11.72 32.62
CA LYS A 587 -33.67 10.50 32.26
C LYS A 587 -32.43 10.79 31.45
N ILE A 588 -32.49 11.78 30.54
CA ILE A 588 -31.28 12.20 29.79
C ILE A 588 -30.21 12.74 30.76
N LYS A 589 -30.60 13.63 31.68
CA LYS A 589 -29.66 14.18 32.69
C LYS A 589 -29.07 13.09 33.57
N GLN A 590 -29.86 12.12 34.02
CA GLN A 590 -29.38 11.00 34.79
C GLN A 590 -28.41 10.12 33.98
N PHE A 591 -28.80 9.80 32.76
CA PHE A 591 -27.95 9.01 31.83
C PHE A 591 -26.62 9.71 31.56
N MET A 592 -26.63 11.04 31.36
CA MET A 592 -25.39 11.82 31.16
C MET A 592 -24.46 11.73 32.37
N LYS A 593 -25.01 11.84 33.59
CA LYS A 593 -24.21 11.72 34.83
C LYS A 593 -23.66 10.32 35.05
N ASP A 594 -24.46 9.30 34.80
CA ASP A 594 -24.07 7.90 35.01
C ASP A 594 -22.97 7.43 34.05
N ASN A 595 -22.87 8.08 32.86
CA ASN A 595 -21.98 7.70 31.77
C ASN A 595 -20.91 8.76 31.45
N ASP A 596 -20.67 9.73 32.32
CA ASP A 596 -19.66 10.78 32.15
C ASP A 596 -19.80 11.55 30.80
N LEU A 597 -21.03 11.98 30.51
CA LEU A 597 -21.36 12.70 29.28
C LEU A 597 -21.58 14.20 29.57
N GLU A 598 -21.26 15.04 28.59
CA GLU A 598 -21.44 16.49 28.63
C GLU A 598 -22.11 17.01 27.36
N LEU A 599 -22.65 18.20 27.44
CA LEU A 599 -23.20 18.91 26.28
C LEU A 599 -22.11 19.75 25.64
N SER A 600 -21.75 19.43 24.41
CA SER A 600 -20.76 20.17 23.62
C SER A 600 -21.31 21.49 23.05
N ASN A 601 -20.42 22.39 22.66
CA ASN A 601 -20.79 23.71 22.10
C ASN A 601 -21.58 23.63 20.78
N ASP A 602 -21.50 22.53 20.07
CA ASP A 602 -22.22 22.29 18.80
C ASP A 602 -23.58 21.57 19.00
N GLY A 603 -24.02 21.41 20.24
CA GLY A 603 -25.31 20.83 20.60
C GLY A 603 -25.38 19.31 20.55
N ARG A 604 -24.24 18.64 20.82
CA ARG A 604 -24.17 17.20 20.95
C ARG A 604 -23.95 16.77 22.38
N ILE A 605 -24.54 15.66 22.78
CA ILE A 605 -24.16 14.96 23.99
C ILE A 605 -22.96 14.06 23.65
N VAL A 606 -21.80 14.34 24.24
CA VAL A 606 -20.54 13.66 24.00
C VAL A 606 -19.92 13.17 25.30
N SER A 607 -19.02 12.21 25.22
CA SER A 607 -18.29 11.75 26.41
C SER A 607 -17.23 12.76 26.83
N GLN A 608 -17.04 12.92 28.13
CA GLN A 608 -15.90 13.64 28.71
C GLN A 608 -14.57 12.89 28.46
N HIS A 609 -14.62 11.61 28.07
CA HIS A 609 -13.49 10.77 27.67
C HIS A 609 -13.24 10.77 26.15
N ILE A 610 -13.68 11.80 25.41
CA ILE A 610 -13.60 11.87 23.94
C ILE A 610 -12.17 11.65 23.39
N LYS A 611 -11.16 12.08 24.14
CA LYS A 611 -9.76 11.86 23.76
C LYS A 611 -9.42 10.37 23.68
N TYR A 612 -9.83 9.59 24.68
CA TYR A 612 -9.65 8.14 24.70
C TYR A 612 -10.36 7.47 23.51
N PHE A 613 -11.60 7.87 23.19
CA PHE A 613 -12.31 7.27 22.06
C PHE A 613 -11.65 7.60 20.72
N LYS A 614 -11.16 8.82 20.54
CA LYS A 614 -10.34 9.18 19.36
C LYS A 614 -9.11 8.31 19.21
N GLU A 615 -8.39 8.09 20.32
CA GLU A 615 -7.23 7.19 20.33
C GLU A 615 -7.62 5.75 19.98
N GLN A 616 -8.79 5.27 20.42
CA GLN A 616 -9.32 3.95 20.06
C GLN A 616 -9.71 3.88 18.56
N VAL A 617 -10.37 4.91 18.02
CA VAL A 617 -10.69 4.97 16.58
C VAL A 617 -9.40 4.89 15.76
N GLU A 618 -8.40 5.72 16.07
CA GLU A 618 -7.10 5.70 15.40
C GLU A 618 -6.41 4.33 15.53
N TYR A 619 -6.47 3.72 16.70
CA TYR A 619 -5.89 2.40 16.95
C TYR A 619 -6.53 1.34 16.05
N TRP A 620 -7.87 1.23 16.03
CA TRP A 620 -8.56 0.20 15.25
C TRP A 620 -8.55 0.49 13.76
N ASP A 621 -8.46 1.76 13.33
CA ASP A 621 -8.26 2.12 11.91
C ASP A 621 -6.91 1.60 11.42
N VAL A 622 -5.83 1.81 12.17
CA VAL A 622 -4.51 1.27 11.82
C VAL A 622 -4.54 -0.27 11.76
N GLU A 623 -5.14 -0.94 12.73
CA GLU A 623 -5.21 -2.40 12.78
C GLU A 623 -6.00 -2.97 11.57
N GLN A 624 -7.18 -2.41 11.25
CA GLN A 624 -7.94 -2.86 10.08
C GLN A 624 -7.24 -2.54 8.76
N TYR A 625 -6.51 -1.41 8.71
CA TYR A 625 -5.74 -1.00 7.53
C TYR A 625 -4.56 -1.94 7.28
N LEU A 626 -3.84 -2.38 8.32
CA LEU A 626 -2.79 -3.38 8.22
C LEU A 626 -3.31 -4.69 7.61
N LYS A 627 -4.48 -5.18 8.08
CA LYS A 627 -5.08 -6.39 7.50
C LYS A 627 -5.51 -6.19 6.04
N LYS A 628 -5.97 -4.98 5.67
CA LYS A 628 -6.25 -4.63 4.26
C LYS A 628 -4.98 -4.67 3.40
N ILE A 629 -3.87 -4.13 3.89
CA ILE A 629 -2.59 -4.18 3.19
C ILE A 629 -2.14 -5.63 3.04
N ASN A 630 -2.22 -6.43 4.10
CA ASN A 630 -1.85 -7.83 4.09
C ASN A 630 -2.61 -8.60 2.99
N LEU A 631 -3.92 -8.51 2.96
CA LEU A 631 -4.76 -9.16 1.96
C LEU A 631 -4.45 -8.69 0.52
N ASN A 632 -4.32 -7.39 0.30
CA ASN A 632 -4.12 -6.83 -1.03
C ASN A 632 -2.70 -7.08 -1.60
N SER A 633 -1.69 -7.16 -0.71
CA SER A 633 -0.29 -7.34 -1.10
C SER A 633 0.09 -8.79 -1.33
N SER A 634 -0.63 -9.73 -0.70
CA SER A 634 -0.29 -11.15 -0.72
C SER A 634 -0.34 -11.74 -2.11
N TYR A 635 -1.32 -11.35 -2.93
CA TYR A 635 -1.43 -11.83 -4.31
C TYR A 635 -0.14 -11.57 -5.12
N GLY A 636 0.37 -10.34 -5.09
CA GLY A 636 1.61 -9.98 -5.80
C GLY A 636 2.84 -10.74 -5.28
N THR A 637 2.87 -11.03 -3.99
CA THR A 637 3.93 -11.82 -3.35
C THR A 637 3.94 -13.26 -3.86
N LEU A 638 2.78 -13.89 -3.95
CA LEU A 638 2.65 -15.28 -4.41
C LEU A 638 3.06 -15.50 -5.88
N LEU A 639 3.06 -14.43 -6.67
CA LEU A 639 3.59 -14.41 -8.05
C LEU A 639 5.06 -13.99 -8.14
N ASN A 640 5.68 -13.60 -7.04
CA ASN A 640 7.09 -13.22 -7.01
C ASN A 640 7.96 -14.44 -6.75
N SER A 641 8.84 -14.77 -7.71
CA SER A 641 9.75 -15.91 -7.59
C SER A 641 10.71 -15.84 -6.39
N SER A 642 10.78 -14.71 -5.70
CA SER A 642 11.55 -14.56 -4.44
C SER A 642 10.75 -14.99 -3.21
N SER A 643 9.44 -15.21 -3.31
CA SER A 643 8.61 -15.69 -2.20
C SER A 643 8.83 -17.18 -1.93
N THR A 644 8.79 -17.55 -0.65
CA THR A 644 8.81 -18.95 -0.21
C THR A 644 7.56 -19.70 -0.67
N PHE A 645 6.43 -19.00 -0.82
CA PHE A 645 5.14 -19.56 -1.24
C PHE A 645 4.87 -19.41 -2.73
N TYR A 646 5.88 -19.08 -3.53
CA TYR A 646 5.72 -18.89 -4.97
C TYR A 646 5.21 -20.16 -5.65
N ASP A 647 4.14 -20.02 -6.41
CA ASP A 647 3.68 -20.99 -7.40
C ASP A 647 2.95 -20.26 -8.53
N PHE A 648 3.46 -20.37 -9.75
CA PHE A 648 2.89 -19.71 -10.93
C PHE A 648 1.43 -20.12 -11.16
N ARG A 649 1.10 -21.42 -10.96
CA ARG A 649 -0.25 -21.95 -11.15
C ARG A 649 -1.24 -21.35 -10.16
N PHE A 650 -0.80 -21.21 -8.92
CA PHE A 650 -1.60 -20.62 -7.86
C PHE A 650 -1.93 -19.15 -8.16
N GLY A 651 -0.92 -18.33 -8.43
CA GLY A 651 -1.13 -16.92 -8.74
C GLY A 651 -1.96 -16.69 -10.01
N SER A 652 -1.74 -17.49 -11.07
CA SER A 652 -2.53 -17.46 -12.29
C SER A 652 -3.98 -17.91 -12.05
N SER A 653 -4.20 -18.86 -11.16
CA SER A 653 -5.55 -19.31 -10.76
C SER A 653 -6.37 -18.19 -10.16
N ILE A 654 -5.77 -17.36 -9.31
CA ILE A 654 -6.46 -16.22 -8.70
C ILE A 654 -6.96 -15.24 -9.76
N THR A 655 -6.08 -14.81 -10.68
CA THR A 655 -6.44 -13.80 -11.67
C THR A 655 -7.42 -14.33 -12.70
N MET A 656 -7.21 -15.55 -13.19
CA MET A 656 -8.10 -16.15 -14.20
C MET A 656 -9.48 -16.45 -13.64
N THR A 657 -9.57 -16.94 -12.40
CA THR A 657 -10.86 -17.11 -11.72
C THR A 657 -11.52 -15.74 -11.49
N GLY A 658 -10.76 -14.74 -11.00
CA GLY A 658 -11.29 -13.39 -10.81
C GLY A 658 -11.83 -12.77 -12.10
N ARG A 659 -11.21 -13.04 -13.26
CA ARG A 659 -11.76 -12.61 -14.56
C ARG A 659 -13.12 -13.23 -14.86
N LEU A 660 -13.30 -14.53 -14.58
CA LEU A 660 -14.56 -15.23 -14.80
C LEU A 660 -15.65 -14.74 -13.84
N VAL A 661 -15.29 -14.50 -12.59
CA VAL A 661 -16.19 -13.94 -11.58
C VAL A 661 -16.60 -12.51 -11.95
N TRP A 662 -15.67 -11.68 -12.45
CA TRP A 662 -15.99 -10.35 -12.98
C TRP A 662 -16.93 -10.44 -14.20
N LYS A 663 -16.70 -11.38 -15.12
CA LYS A 663 -17.58 -11.59 -16.26
C LYS A 663 -18.99 -11.99 -15.84
N HIS A 664 -19.12 -12.79 -14.79
CA HIS A 664 -20.42 -13.10 -14.19
C HIS A 664 -21.10 -11.85 -13.63
N LEU A 665 -20.36 -11.06 -12.82
CA LEU A 665 -20.86 -9.78 -12.31
C LEU A 665 -21.44 -8.92 -13.45
N ALA A 666 -20.66 -8.70 -14.52
CA ALA A 666 -21.08 -7.89 -15.65
C ALA A 666 -22.25 -8.51 -16.42
N SER A 667 -22.22 -9.84 -16.67
CA SER A 667 -23.31 -10.54 -17.40
C SER A 667 -24.62 -10.49 -16.64
N LYS A 668 -24.59 -10.71 -15.32
CA LYS A 668 -25.80 -10.67 -14.49
C LYS A 668 -26.34 -9.24 -14.37
N THR A 669 -25.47 -8.26 -14.21
CA THR A 669 -25.84 -6.85 -14.26
C THR A 669 -26.49 -6.49 -15.60
N ASN A 670 -25.90 -6.91 -16.71
CA ASN A 670 -26.46 -6.66 -18.05
C ASN A 670 -27.81 -7.37 -18.24
N GLU A 671 -27.96 -8.59 -17.77
CA GLU A 671 -29.22 -9.35 -17.82
C GLU A 671 -30.36 -8.59 -17.11
N LEU A 672 -30.11 -8.06 -15.92
CA LEU A 672 -31.10 -7.32 -15.14
C LEU A 672 -31.45 -5.96 -15.76
N ILE A 673 -30.55 -5.36 -16.54
CA ILE A 673 -30.76 -4.04 -17.16
C ILE A 673 -31.27 -4.18 -18.60
N SER A 674 -30.71 -5.09 -19.41
CA SER A 674 -30.98 -5.17 -20.84
C SER A 674 -31.64 -6.49 -21.28
N GLY A 675 -31.79 -7.48 -20.36
CA GLY A 675 -32.45 -8.76 -20.62
C GLY A 675 -31.53 -9.83 -21.23
N THR A 676 -30.23 -9.58 -21.37
CA THR A 676 -29.29 -10.57 -21.95
C THR A 676 -28.12 -10.82 -20.98
N TYR A 677 -27.78 -12.11 -20.79
CA TYR A 677 -26.65 -12.51 -19.97
C TYR A 677 -25.35 -12.48 -20.77
N GLU A 678 -24.78 -11.27 -20.89
CA GLU A 678 -23.55 -10.98 -21.67
C GLU A 678 -22.68 -9.97 -20.93
N TYR A 679 -21.41 -10.31 -20.67
CA TYR A 679 -20.49 -9.44 -19.91
C TYR A 679 -20.06 -8.17 -20.65
N ASN A 680 -20.21 -8.13 -21.97
CA ASN A 680 -19.99 -7.00 -22.86
C ASN A 680 -21.30 -6.46 -23.47
N GLY A 681 -22.42 -6.70 -22.82
CA GLY A 681 -23.75 -6.32 -23.29
C GLY A 681 -23.98 -4.80 -23.27
N SER A 682 -25.14 -4.40 -23.83
CA SER A 682 -25.46 -3.00 -24.11
C SER A 682 -25.51 -2.08 -22.90
N ALA A 683 -25.71 -2.63 -21.68
CA ALA A 683 -25.72 -1.84 -20.46
C ALA A 683 -24.30 -1.56 -19.90
N ILE A 684 -23.31 -2.42 -20.18
CA ILE A 684 -21.98 -2.32 -19.61
C ILE A 684 -21.15 -1.24 -20.32
N ARG A 685 -20.65 -0.27 -19.56
CA ARG A 685 -19.89 0.88 -20.09
C ARG A 685 -18.39 0.73 -19.90
N THR A 686 -17.94 0.25 -18.76
CA THR A 686 -16.54 0.01 -18.43
C THR A 686 -16.42 -0.85 -17.17
N GLY A 687 -15.22 -1.24 -16.82
CA GLY A 687 -14.89 -1.95 -15.59
C GLY A 687 -13.40 -1.92 -15.33
N ASP A 688 -13.01 -2.31 -14.12
CA ASP A 688 -11.60 -2.38 -13.74
C ASP A 688 -11.40 -3.40 -12.62
N THR A 689 -10.81 -4.53 -12.94
CA THR A 689 -10.39 -5.58 -12.00
C THR A 689 -11.56 -6.17 -11.17
N ASP A 690 -12.19 -5.37 -10.34
CA ASP A 690 -13.23 -5.74 -9.36
C ASP A 690 -14.48 -4.87 -9.47
N SER A 691 -14.47 -3.83 -10.29
CA SER A 691 -15.60 -2.92 -10.48
C SER A 691 -16.23 -3.02 -11.86
N CYS A 692 -17.56 -2.97 -11.91
CA CYS A 692 -18.38 -2.93 -13.12
C CYS A 692 -19.22 -1.66 -13.13
N TYR A 693 -19.21 -0.94 -14.25
CA TYR A 693 -19.98 0.29 -14.45
C TYR A 693 -21.02 0.06 -15.56
N ALA A 694 -22.29 0.18 -15.21
CA ALA A 694 -23.43 -0.02 -16.09
C ALA A 694 -24.29 1.26 -16.19
N SER A 695 -25.06 1.37 -17.28
CA SER A 695 -25.99 2.48 -17.50
C SER A 695 -27.38 1.95 -17.83
N ILE A 696 -28.41 2.58 -17.28
CA ILE A 696 -29.80 2.34 -17.63
C ILE A 696 -30.27 3.24 -18.79
N ASP A 697 -29.43 4.15 -19.28
CA ASP A 697 -29.72 4.97 -20.46
C ASP A 697 -29.50 4.16 -21.75
N SER A 698 -30.42 3.25 -22.04
CA SER A 698 -30.42 2.37 -23.21
C SER A 698 -31.82 2.08 -23.70
N ASP A 699 -31.96 1.76 -24.99
CA ASP A 699 -33.24 1.41 -25.59
C ASP A 699 -33.76 0.06 -25.04
N ASP A 700 -32.87 -0.86 -24.72
CA ASP A 700 -33.21 -2.16 -24.13
C ASP A 700 -33.84 -1.95 -22.76
N PHE A 701 -33.28 -1.08 -21.92
CA PHE A 701 -33.84 -0.75 -20.62
C PHE A 701 -35.22 -0.12 -20.73
N ARG A 702 -35.40 0.87 -21.63
CA ARG A 702 -36.68 1.54 -21.85
C ARG A 702 -37.76 0.57 -22.34
N ARG A 703 -37.36 -0.42 -23.16
CA ARG A 703 -38.28 -1.47 -23.63
C ARG A 703 -38.72 -2.41 -22.50
N LEU A 704 -37.80 -2.77 -21.59
CA LEU A 704 -38.07 -3.68 -20.45
C LEU A 704 -38.82 -2.95 -19.32
N HIS A 705 -38.57 -1.69 -19.13
CA HIS A 705 -39.11 -0.85 -18.06
C HIS A 705 -39.79 0.42 -18.61
N PRO A 706 -40.91 0.30 -19.40
CA PRO A 706 -41.49 1.45 -20.12
C PRO A 706 -42.02 2.53 -19.18
N ASP A 707 -42.44 2.18 -17.98
CA ASP A 707 -43.02 3.09 -16.97
C ASP A 707 -42.00 3.51 -15.89
N PHE A 708 -40.70 3.30 -16.12
CA PHE A 708 -39.67 3.62 -15.13
C PHE A 708 -39.54 5.13 -14.95
N ASP A 709 -39.75 5.62 -13.72
CA ASP A 709 -39.47 7.01 -13.36
C ASP A 709 -37.99 7.22 -13.07
N TYR A 710 -37.34 8.06 -13.88
CA TYR A 710 -35.90 8.38 -13.81
C TYR A 710 -35.57 9.39 -12.70
N SER A 711 -36.37 9.44 -11.61
CA SER A 711 -35.97 10.18 -10.40
C SER A 711 -34.71 9.56 -9.78
N LYS A 712 -33.88 10.38 -9.13
CA LYS A 712 -32.64 9.91 -8.52
C LYS A 712 -32.90 8.83 -7.48
N GLU A 713 -33.97 8.95 -6.72
CA GLU A 713 -34.43 8.01 -5.71
C GLU A 713 -34.73 6.65 -6.32
N ASN A 714 -35.47 6.61 -7.42
CA ASN A 714 -35.81 5.35 -8.10
C ASN A 714 -34.58 4.73 -8.76
N ILE A 715 -33.65 5.52 -9.31
CA ILE A 715 -32.39 5.00 -9.86
C ILE A 715 -31.53 4.38 -8.76
N ILE A 716 -31.45 5.00 -7.57
CA ILE A 716 -30.74 4.42 -6.41
C ILE A 716 -31.40 3.10 -6.00
N GLN A 717 -32.72 3.07 -5.81
CA GLN A 717 -33.45 1.87 -5.43
C GLN A 717 -33.27 0.74 -6.44
N PHE A 718 -33.34 1.06 -7.74
CA PHE A 718 -33.10 0.09 -8.81
C PHE A 718 -31.65 -0.44 -8.76
N ALA A 719 -30.65 0.45 -8.59
CA ALA A 719 -29.26 0.04 -8.46
C ALA A 719 -29.04 -0.87 -7.24
N ASP A 720 -29.70 -0.59 -6.11
CA ASP A 720 -29.64 -1.43 -4.92
C ASP A 720 -30.29 -2.81 -5.16
N SER A 721 -31.42 -2.88 -5.87
CA SER A 721 -32.05 -4.13 -6.25
C SER A 721 -31.16 -4.96 -7.18
N VAL A 722 -30.59 -4.34 -8.20
CA VAL A 722 -29.60 -5.01 -9.09
C VAL A 722 -28.42 -5.56 -8.30
N GLY A 723 -27.84 -4.72 -7.41
CA GLY A 723 -26.73 -5.13 -6.57
C GLY A 723 -27.06 -6.35 -5.69
N LYS A 724 -28.26 -6.40 -5.14
CA LYS A 724 -28.75 -7.53 -4.36
C LYS A 724 -28.89 -8.79 -5.20
N GLU A 725 -29.59 -8.72 -6.33
CA GLU A 725 -29.82 -9.90 -7.19
C GLU A 725 -28.52 -10.44 -7.79
N VAL A 726 -27.60 -9.56 -8.16
CA VAL A 726 -26.23 -9.94 -8.57
C VAL A 726 -25.53 -10.67 -7.43
N ASN A 727 -25.58 -10.12 -6.22
CA ASN A 727 -24.93 -10.72 -5.06
C ASN A 727 -25.52 -12.11 -4.73
N ASP A 728 -26.82 -12.25 -4.79
CA ASP A 728 -27.53 -13.52 -4.54
C ASP A 728 -27.22 -14.60 -5.60
N SER A 729 -26.72 -14.22 -6.78
CA SER A 729 -26.37 -15.14 -7.86
C SER A 729 -24.97 -15.78 -7.73
N PHE A 730 -24.05 -15.16 -6.97
CA PHE A 730 -22.67 -15.67 -6.88
C PHE A 730 -22.54 -17.08 -6.30
N PRO A 731 -23.21 -17.46 -5.20
CA PRO A 731 -22.99 -18.77 -4.61
C PRO A 731 -23.27 -19.89 -5.62
N GLN A 732 -24.39 -19.84 -6.33
CA GLN A 732 -24.73 -20.86 -7.33
C GLN A 732 -23.76 -20.85 -8.49
N TYR A 733 -23.37 -19.66 -8.99
CA TYR A 733 -22.36 -19.53 -10.05
C TYR A 733 -21.03 -20.19 -9.66
N MET A 734 -20.55 -19.93 -8.44
CA MET A 734 -19.28 -20.47 -7.95
C MET A 734 -19.32 -22.00 -7.80
N ILE A 735 -20.46 -22.56 -7.37
CA ILE A 735 -20.66 -24.01 -7.29
C ILE A 735 -20.69 -24.62 -8.69
N ASP A 736 -21.50 -24.10 -9.60
CA ASP A 736 -21.70 -24.66 -10.94
C ASP A 736 -20.45 -24.56 -11.81
N LYS A 737 -19.65 -23.49 -11.62
CA LYS A 737 -18.50 -23.21 -12.49
C LYS A 737 -17.19 -23.76 -11.94
N PHE A 738 -17.01 -23.79 -10.64
CA PHE A 738 -15.73 -24.13 -10.04
C PHE A 738 -15.79 -25.31 -9.08
N HIS A 739 -16.97 -25.81 -8.80
CA HIS A 739 -17.23 -26.86 -7.80
C HIS A 739 -16.72 -26.47 -6.40
N CYS A 740 -16.94 -25.20 -6.02
CA CYS A 740 -16.63 -24.73 -4.69
C CYS A 740 -17.52 -25.37 -3.64
N THR A 741 -17.01 -25.48 -2.42
CA THR A 741 -17.87 -25.80 -1.27
C THR A 741 -18.91 -24.69 -1.06
N PRO A 742 -20.09 -24.98 -0.49
CA PRO A 742 -21.11 -23.96 -0.21
C PRO A 742 -20.58 -22.79 0.66
N GLU A 743 -19.71 -23.09 1.63
CA GLU A 743 -19.06 -22.07 2.45
C GLU A 743 -18.10 -21.18 1.61
N GLY A 744 -17.32 -21.80 0.73
CA GLY A 744 -16.42 -21.10 -0.18
C GLY A 744 -17.19 -20.22 -1.17
N ALA A 745 -18.25 -20.78 -1.76
CA ALA A 745 -19.09 -20.11 -2.74
C ALA A 745 -19.77 -18.82 -2.18
N ALA A 746 -20.15 -18.83 -0.91
CA ALA A 746 -20.77 -17.70 -0.23
C ALA A 746 -19.80 -16.54 0.09
N ARG A 747 -18.51 -16.64 -0.26
CA ARG A 747 -17.50 -15.61 0.00
C ARG A 747 -17.47 -14.51 -1.05
N GLU A 748 -17.83 -14.83 -2.29
CA GLU A 748 -17.87 -13.83 -3.35
C GLU A 748 -19.11 -12.96 -3.19
N GLY A 749 -18.95 -11.69 -3.47
CA GLY A 749 -20.04 -10.72 -3.37
C GLY A 749 -19.64 -9.37 -3.91
N ALA A 750 -20.64 -8.64 -4.40
CA ALA A 750 -20.50 -7.29 -4.90
C ALA A 750 -21.49 -6.36 -4.19
N ALA A 751 -21.09 -5.11 -3.99
CA ALA A 751 -21.94 -4.07 -3.45
C ALA A 751 -22.04 -2.91 -4.43
N ARG A 752 -23.17 -2.21 -4.43
CA ARG A 752 -23.28 -0.95 -5.13
C ARG A 752 -22.36 0.08 -4.47
N GLU A 753 -21.42 0.65 -5.24
CA GLU A 753 -20.52 1.70 -4.77
C GLU A 753 -21.08 3.09 -5.06
N VAL A 754 -21.31 3.41 -6.34
CA VAL A 754 -21.77 4.76 -6.72
C VAL A 754 -22.96 4.72 -7.65
N VAL A 755 -23.77 5.80 -7.58
CA VAL A 755 -24.76 6.18 -8.60
C VAL A 755 -24.43 7.59 -9.07
N ALA A 756 -24.32 7.77 -10.39
CA ALA A 756 -23.89 9.02 -11.01
C ALA A 756 -24.84 9.45 -12.11
N SER A 757 -25.12 10.75 -12.17
CA SER A 757 -26.00 11.31 -13.19
C SER A 757 -25.40 11.30 -14.59
N ARG A 758 -24.08 11.52 -14.67
CA ARG A 758 -23.32 11.51 -15.94
C ARG A 758 -21.92 10.98 -15.72
N ALA A 759 -21.38 10.31 -16.76
CA ALA A 759 -19.99 9.89 -16.81
C ALA A 759 -19.40 10.15 -18.20
N LEU A 760 -18.23 10.79 -18.23
CA LEU A 760 -17.39 10.92 -19.42
C LEU A 760 -16.32 9.83 -19.37
N ILE A 761 -16.38 8.87 -20.30
CA ILE A 761 -15.43 7.77 -20.41
C ILE A 761 -14.51 8.02 -21.61
N CYS A 762 -13.21 8.19 -21.35
CA CYS A 762 -12.21 8.50 -22.37
C CYS A 762 -11.35 7.28 -22.78
N GLY A 763 -11.36 6.21 -22.02
CA GLY A 763 -10.58 5.00 -22.27
C GLY A 763 -10.42 4.14 -21.02
N LYS A 764 -9.68 3.05 -21.15
CA LYS A 764 -9.37 2.17 -20.00
C LYS A 764 -8.76 2.98 -18.84
N LYS A 765 -9.37 2.90 -17.65
CA LYS A 765 -8.95 3.63 -16.44
C LYS A 765 -8.91 5.16 -16.59
N ARG A 766 -9.65 5.72 -17.56
CA ARG A 766 -9.68 7.14 -17.83
C ARG A 766 -11.12 7.63 -17.98
N TYR A 767 -11.70 8.08 -16.86
CA TYR A 767 -13.09 8.54 -16.81
C TYR A 767 -13.31 9.60 -15.72
N ALA A 768 -14.41 10.31 -15.83
CA ALA A 768 -14.93 11.18 -14.80
C ALA A 768 -16.43 11.05 -14.71
N MET A 769 -17.01 11.15 -13.51
CA MET A 769 -18.44 11.05 -13.30
C MET A 769 -18.93 11.97 -12.19
N MET A 770 -20.19 12.43 -12.30
CA MET A 770 -20.86 13.24 -11.29
C MET A 770 -21.70 12.32 -10.38
N VAL A 771 -21.09 11.94 -9.28
CA VAL A 771 -21.66 11.02 -8.28
C VAL A 771 -22.64 11.77 -7.39
N TYR A 772 -23.89 11.33 -7.30
CA TYR A 772 -24.89 11.88 -6.38
C TYR A 772 -25.24 10.95 -5.22
N ASP A 773 -24.88 9.66 -5.30
CA ASP A 773 -24.92 8.74 -4.16
C ASP A 773 -23.66 7.88 -4.14
N LYS A 774 -23.07 7.71 -2.97
CA LYS A 774 -21.92 6.85 -2.74
C LYS A 774 -22.11 6.02 -1.48
N ASP A 775 -22.08 4.69 -1.60
CA ASP A 775 -22.22 3.74 -0.49
C ASP A 775 -23.49 3.99 0.37
N GLY A 776 -24.59 4.50 -0.25
CA GLY A 776 -25.83 4.87 0.43
C GLY A 776 -25.86 6.30 0.99
N TYR A 777 -24.78 7.06 0.82
CA TYR A 777 -24.70 8.45 1.30
C TYR A 777 -24.86 9.44 0.15
N ARG A 778 -25.87 10.33 0.25
CA ARG A 778 -26.12 11.38 -0.74
C ARG A 778 -24.97 12.38 -0.80
N GLN A 779 -24.52 12.69 -2.02
CA GLN A 779 -23.46 13.66 -2.31
C GLN A 779 -24.00 14.96 -2.92
N ASP A 780 -25.27 15.00 -3.28
CA ASP A 780 -25.96 16.14 -3.93
C ASP A 780 -26.78 16.98 -2.92
N ILE A 781 -26.25 17.12 -1.72
CA ILE A 781 -26.81 17.94 -0.65
C ILE A 781 -26.49 19.43 -0.84
N ASN A 782 -27.27 20.30 -0.21
CA ASN A 782 -27.10 21.77 -0.20
C ASN A 782 -27.05 22.37 -1.62
N GLY A 783 -27.92 21.90 -2.53
CA GLY A 783 -28.06 22.42 -3.90
C GLY A 783 -26.91 22.06 -4.84
N LYS A 784 -25.96 21.21 -4.44
CA LYS A 784 -24.89 20.72 -5.31
C LYS A 784 -25.39 19.59 -6.21
N PRO A 785 -24.87 19.45 -7.46
CA PRO A 785 -25.29 18.37 -8.37
C PRO A 785 -24.73 17.00 -7.98
N GLY A 786 -23.81 16.97 -7.05
CA GLY A 786 -23.06 15.79 -6.60
C GLY A 786 -21.58 16.11 -6.43
N LYS A 787 -20.75 15.06 -6.33
CA LYS A 787 -19.29 15.15 -6.23
C LYS A 787 -18.61 14.49 -7.45
N ALA A 788 -17.67 15.18 -8.10
CA ALA A 788 -16.95 14.64 -9.23
C ALA A 788 -15.95 13.55 -8.78
N LYS A 789 -16.06 12.31 -9.33
CA LYS A 789 -15.07 11.22 -9.22
C LYS A 789 -14.27 11.22 -10.54
N ILE A 790 -12.95 11.45 -10.45
CA ILE A 790 -12.07 11.60 -11.63
C ILE A 790 -10.94 10.57 -11.55
N MET A 791 -10.76 9.81 -12.63
CA MET A 791 -9.74 8.77 -12.72
C MET A 791 -8.94 8.90 -14.03
N GLY A 792 -7.60 8.96 -13.95
CA GLY A 792 -6.68 8.82 -15.07
C GLY A 792 -6.79 9.85 -16.21
N ILE A 793 -7.65 10.86 -16.10
CA ILE A 793 -7.77 11.95 -17.09
C ILE A 793 -6.70 13.01 -16.83
N GLN A 794 -6.40 13.83 -17.83
CA GLN A 794 -5.34 14.85 -17.77
C GLN A 794 -5.44 15.79 -16.56
N VAL A 795 -6.64 16.06 -16.08
CA VAL A 795 -6.87 16.86 -14.85
C VAL A 795 -6.20 16.26 -13.61
N ALA A 796 -6.09 14.93 -13.56
CA ALA A 796 -5.45 14.21 -12.46
C ALA A 796 -3.96 13.94 -12.70
N ARG A 797 -3.39 14.37 -13.85
CA ARG A 797 -1.99 14.11 -14.20
C ARG A 797 -1.09 15.24 -13.71
N SER A 798 0.11 14.85 -13.31
CA SER A 798 1.14 15.75 -12.83
C SER A 798 1.83 16.56 -13.94
N ASP A 799 1.84 16.02 -15.15
CA ASP A 799 2.55 16.59 -16.29
C ASP A 799 1.72 17.58 -17.13
N VAL A 800 0.67 18.15 -16.54
CA VAL A 800 -0.20 19.16 -17.16
C VAL A 800 -0.05 20.49 -16.46
N HIS A 801 0.08 21.56 -17.23
CA HIS A 801 0.23 22.92 -16.71
C HIS A 801 -0.91 23.30 -15.75
N PRO A 802 -0.64 23.96 -14.60
CA PRO A 802 -1.66 24.27 -13.59
C PRO A 802 -2.89 25.01 -14.12
N LEU A 803 -2.69 26.07 -14.92
CA LEU A 803 -3.81 26.81 -15.53
C LEU A 803 -4.64 25.95 -16.50
N VAL A 804 -3.99 25.05 -17.24
CA VAL A 804 -4.69 24.09 -18.10
C VAL A 804 -5.48 23.08 -17.26
N LYS A 805 -4.96 22.64 -16.12
CA LYS A 805 -5.72 21.80 -15.19
C LYS A 805 -6.98 22.51 -14.69
N GLU A 806 -6.89 23.79 -14.34
CA GLU A 806 -8.06 24.56 -13.90
C GLU A 806 -9.10 24.71 -15.01
N LEU A 807 -8.69 25.04 -16.25
CA LEU A 807 -9.58 25.03 -17.39
C LEU A 807 -10.27 23.67 -17.55
N LEU A 808 -9.47 22.59 -17.57
CA LEU A 808 -10.00 21.24 -17.73
C LEU A 808 -10.98 20.86 -16.61
N LYS A 809 -10.74 21.29 -15.36
CA LYS A 809 -11.69 21.10 -14.25
C LYS A 809 -13.02 21.82 -14.51
N LYS A 810 -12.98 23.10 -14.94
CA LYS A 810 -14.17 23.88 -15.29
C LYS A 810 -14.94 23.25 -16.45
N MET A 811 -14.24 22.85 -17.53
CA MET A 811 -14.84 22.19 -18.67
C MET A 811 -15.46 20.84 -18.28
N LEU A 812 -14.73 20.02 -17.52
CA LEU A 812 -15.20 18.71 -17.06
C LEU A 812 -16.46 18.84 -16.19
N ASN A 813 -16.46 19.80 -15.29
CA ASN A 813 -17.64 20.08 -14.45
C ASN A 813 -18.85 20.49 -15.34
N SER A 814 -18.64 21.34 -16.34
CA SER A 814 -19.69 21.71 -17.30
C SER A 814 -20.24 20.48 -18.06
N VAL A 815 -19.35 19.61 -18.56
CA VAL A 815 -19.76 18.36 -19.26
C VAL A 815 -20.57 17.44 -18.35
N LEU A 816 -20.17 17.33 -17.11
CA LEU A 816 -20.81 16.42 -16.14
C LEU A 816 -22.12 17.00 -15.56
N THR A 817 -22.40 18.31 -15.69
CA THR A 817 -23.60 18.95 -15.17
C THR A 817 -24.62 19.29 -16.27
N ASP A 818 -24.31 20.20 -17.13
CA ASP A 818 -25.24 20.69 -18.17
C ASP A 818 -24.91 20.18 -19.59
N GLY A 819 -23.64 19.86 -19.88
CA GLY A 819 -23.20 19.31 -21.15
C GLY A 819 -23.27 20.29 -22.32
N SER A 820 -23.36 21.60 -22.05
CA SER A 820 -23.50 22.62 -23.10
C SER A 820 -22.20 22.81 -23.88
N LYS A 821 -22.24 22.63 -25.20
CA LYS A 821 -21.10 22.85 -26.10
C LYS A 821 -20.72 24.33 -26.17
N GLU A 822 -21.69 25.21 -26.14
CA GLU A 822 -21.52 26.66 -26.20
C GLU A 822 -20.71 27.13 -25.01
N LYS A 823 -21.04 26.67 -23.82
CA LYS A 823 -20.31 26.97 -22.58
C LYS A 823 -18.86 26.46 -22.59
N LEU A 824 -18.61 25.30 -23.19
CA LEU A 824 -17.25 24.79 -23.35
C LEU A 824 -16.43 25.69 -24.29
N VAL A 825 -17.03 26.15 -25.40
CA VAL A 825 -16.37 27.06 -26.35
C VAL A 825 -16.08 28.41 -25.69
N GLU A 826 -17.00 28.91 -24.86
CA GLU A 826 -16.83 30.15 -24.10
C GLU A 826 -15.66 30.01 -23.10
N LEU A 827 -15.62 28.97 -22.32
CA LEU A 827 -14.49 28.67 -21.38
C LEU A 827 -13.14 28.61 -22.08
N MET A 828 -13.08 27.95 -23.25
CA MET A 828 -11.85 27.87 -24.05
C MET A 828 -11.41 29.22 -24.59
N ARG A 829 -12.38 30.04 -25.06
CA ARG A 829 -12.11 31.38 -25.60
C ARG A 829 -11.63 32.33 -24.51
N ASP A 830 -12.31 32.30 -23.35
CA ASP A 830 -11.95 33.11 -22.20
C ASP A 830 -10.52 32.77 -21.71
N PHE A 831 -10.23 31.47 -21.52
CA PHE A 831 -8.90 31.01 -21.17
C PHE A 831 -7.82 31.44 -22.19
N GLY A 832 -8.12 31.30 -23.48
CA GLY A 832 -7.18 31.69 -24.54
C GLY A 832 -6.85 33.19 -24.53
N ASN A 833 -7.84 34.01 -24.29
CA ASN A 833 -7.71 35.47 -24.34
C ASN A 833 -7.15 36.06 -23.02
N ASN A 834 -7.66 35.59 -21.87
CA ASN A 834 -7.39 36.21 -20.58
C ASN A 834 -6.31 35.54 -19.76
N ASP A 835 -6.27 34.20 -19.76
CA ASP A 835 -5.29 33.45 -18.95
C ASP A 835 -4.03 33.11 -19.75
N TRP A 836 -4.20 32.27 -20.80
CA TRP A 836 -3.08 31.75 -21.57
C TRP A 836 -2.45 32.80 -22.49
N GLY A 837 -3.24 33.70 -23.04
CA GLY A 837 -2.78 34.76 -23.92
C GLY A 837 -1.79 35.72 -23.26
N ASN A 838 -1.98 35.97 -22.00
CA ASN A 838 -1.17 36.93 -21.21
C ASN A 838 0.15 36.33 -20.70
N LEU A 839 0.36 35.03 -20.79
CA LEU A 839 1.58 34.37 -20.35
C LEU A 839 2.72 34.61 -21.36
N LYS A 840 3.93 34.79 -20.82
CA LYS A 840 5.17 34.77 -21.62
C LYS A 840 5.44 33.37 -22.15
N ALA A 841 6.24 33.25 -23.20
CA ALA A 841 6.51 31.96 -23.84
C ALA A 841 7.07 30.89 -22.89
N TRP A 842 7.95 31.28 -21.97
CA TRP A 842 8.53 30.35 -20.97
C TRP A 842 7.55 29.96 -19.85
N GLU A 843 6.59 30.81 -19.52
CA GLU A 843 5.54 30.52 -18.53
C GLU A 843 4.53 29.50 -19.06
N LYS A 844 4.44 29.31 -20.37
CA LYS A 844 3.60 28.31 -21.03
C LYS A 844 4.20 26.91 -21.01
N GLY A 845 5.43 26.76 -20.52
CA GLY A 845 6.13 25.50 -20.38
C GLY A 845 5.54 24.61 -19.30
N THR A 846 5.62 23.30 -19.50
CA THR A 846 5.28 22.31 -18.48
C THR A 846 6.57 21.73 -17.90
N PRO A 847 6.77 21.76 -16.59
CA PRO A 847 7.95 21.14 -15.97
C PRO A 847 8.01 19.65 -16.34
N ARG A 848 9.19 19.19 -16.77
CA ARG A 848 9.45 17.79 -17.08
C ARG A 848 10.75 17.38 -16.42
N THR A 849 10.74 16.19 -15.83
CA THR A 849 11.99 15.57 -15.38
C THR A 849 12.89 15.29 -16.57
N CYS A 850 14.16 15.62 -16.42
CA CYS A 850 15.19 15.37 -17.42
C CYS A 850 16.14 14.29 -16.91
N ASN A 851 16.35 13.24 -17.69
CA ASN A 851 17.29 12.15 -17.35
C ASN A 851 18.72 12.56 -17.77
N LYS A 852 19.71 11.83 -17.26
CA LYS A 852 21.09 11.95 -17.75
C LYS A 852 21.16 11.57 -19.24
N LEU A 853 22.11 12.20 -19.97
CA LEU A 853 22.26 12.01 -21.42
C LEU A 853 22.40 10.53 -21.82
N ASP A 854 23.09 9.73 -21.03
CA ASP A 854 23.27 8.29 -21.26
C ASP A 854 21.95 7.51 -21.31
N ALA A 855 20.95 7.91 -20.51
CA ALA A 855 19.64 7.30 -20.52
C ALA A 855 18.93 7.54 -21.87
N TYR A 856 19.03 8.77 -22.39
CA TYR A 856 18.45 9.09 -23.71
C TYR A 856 19.22 8.41 -24.86
N THR A 857 20.52 8.23 -24.73
CA THR A 857 21.31 7.47 -25.70
C THR A 857 20.87 5.99 -25.74
N LYS A 858 20.64 5.38 -24.58
CA LYS A 858 20.10 4.02 -24.49
C LYS A 858 18.69 3.93 -25.09
N GLU A 859 17.81 4.88 -24.75
CA GLU A 859 16.46 4.95 -25.29
C GLU A 859 16.48 5.10 -26.82
N TYR A 860 17.33 5.99 -27.37
CA TYR A 860 17.47 6.17 -28.81
C TYR A 860 18.00 4.91 -29.51
N ASN A 861 18.99 4.25 -28.94
CA ASN A 861 19.53 3.00 -29.49
C ASN A 861 18.51 1.85 -29.51
N GLN A 862 17.59 1.84 -28.54
CA GLN A 862 16.54 0.84 -28.42
C GLN A 862 15.29 1.16 -29.27
N THR A 863 14.89 2.43 -29.34
CA THR A 863 13.59 2.83 -29.90
C THR A 863 13.70 3.62 -31.21
N GLY A 864 14.88 4.15 -31.54
CA GLY A 864 15.11 5.12 -32.62
C GLY A 864 14.47 6.49 -32.37
N LYS A 865 13.95 6.75 -31.15
CA LYS A 865 13.24 7.97 -30.78
C LYS A 865 13.68 8.47 -29.41
N CYS A 866 13.81 9.78 -29.26
CA CYS A 866 13.96 10.44 -27.95
C CYS A 866 13.37 11.86 -28.01
N SER A 867 13.09 12.43 -26.84
CA SER A 867 12.62 13.82 -26.75
C SER A 867 13.77 14.80 -26.93
N VAL A 868 13.80 15.50 -28.07
CA VAL A 868 14.85 16.49 -28.39
C VAL A 868 14.98 17.55 -27.30
N GLY A 869 13.87 18.05 -26.76
CA GLY A 869 13.88 19.04 -25.67
C GLY A 869 14.53 18.53 -24.40
N GLN A 870 14.26 17.30 -24.00
CA GLN A 870 14.85 16.68 -22.81
C GLN A 870 16.34 16.37 -23.02
N VAL A 871 16.73 15.93 -24.22
CA VAL A 871 18.15 15.72 -24.55
C VAL A 871 18.92 17.04 -24.49
N MET A 872 18.37 18.10 -25.04
CA MET A 872 19.00 19.44 -25.00
C MET A 872 19.09 19.99 -23.57
N ALA A 873 18.05 19.78 -22.74
CA ALA A 873 18.09 20.14 -21.34
C ALA A 873 19.19 19.38 -20.60
N SER A 874 19.29 18.05 -20.84
CA SER A 874 20.33 17.20 -20.24
C SER A 874 21.75 17.63 -20.66
N ILE A 875 21.96 18.00 -21.94
CA ILE A 875 23.26 18.51 -22.43
C ILE A 875 23.62 19.82 -21.73
N ASN A 876 22.65 20.68 -21.49
CA ASN A 876 22.87 21.99 -20.88
C ASN A 876 22.89 21.95 -19.35
N GLY A 877 22.76 20.78 -18.72
CA GLY A 877 22.73 20.62 -17.26
C GLY A 877 21.52 21.30 -16.62
N ILE A 878 20.43 21.45 -17.35
CA ILE A 878 19.17 22.01 -16.83
C ILE A 878 18.34 20.80 -16.31
N GLU A 879 18.13 20.75 -15.03
CA GLU A 879 17.31 19.73 -14.37
C GLU A 879 15.81 20.03 -14.45
#